data_34399680132dbf68c02ae937e341ba82
#
_entry.id   34399680132dbf68c02ae937e341ba82
#
_cell.length_a   1.000
_cell.length_b   1.000
_cell.length_c   1.000
_cell.angle_alpha   90.00
_cell.angle_beta   90.00
_cell.angle_gamma   90.00
#
_symmetry.space_group_name_H-M   'P 1'
#
loop_
_entity.id
_entity.type
_entity.pdbx_description
1 polymer ?
#
loop_
_entity_poly.entity_id
_entity_poly.type
_entity_poly.pdbx_seq_one_letter_code
_entity_poly.pdbx_strand_id
1 'polypeptide(L)'
;MALSLTQAPGGRRQAFRVAVRMARRDIRRHQGRSLLIILLIMLPVAGMTGAATLIQSTQETAVERVQYQLGNTQARFRPMPMANGVMVQDPVEELRIITNNWDNNPDFTPSDPQDALPAGYEVLTESTLDLTVGQGAADVRVVGRAVDALAPAFEGKYILLEGRAPGNDAEMLVSPGLLERFGLELGEEITTSAGTFVPVGTLRDAGYSDSNSIIYLKPGQGRVVIQSPAGPKNSAPTGPAADSTMYYLVGPEAVTWAQVLEANAVGVTVLSRSVVLNPPPLDQRPPESQGAQSSAAVPWAAYAGGALLGALALLEVGLLAGAAFAVGAKGQVRELALLAATGAEAPTIRSVVMAAGLWLGGIGVAAGAAVGLAAAAAVVSVARLNGSVRFPGFHPDPLLTALVMAMGFAACLLAALAPARQVARLAVLGALKSGRAPAPAGKASTVVGSVLLGVAAAALAGGTWLAVTSEDPDVFASRTPLIAWLLVGGALVGVTSLVLLTGQLVVLLAKRAGRLPLAGRMAARDASRNRSRTVPAVAAVLAATTLASAGMVLAASQHANEQQNHHWSALKNQAVLPLSVWQPPVADGTVPDSVRIDPAAVESALGNAVDTVEWTRVLRTAATRNCDMRPELVDAAPAQTPTSSCLQYSLATPAGNHCPMSAGQRVLDPDDWRCQGPMRPYEHQGSINSIVVGTAEDVEKLFGTAPTGEARDVLAAGGMVVTNPVFVRDGSASLVAQDVRKPEPGNPATGAFQGYQETGRTDVPAVVLDPEVNVPYYGIVSPDAAAAAGMRVEDDSLLVQLSSYPDAAQMDKVSAAIAGIYADRFGSMRVEPGAERDDSLILWSIVGLGALITLSAAGITTGLSMADSRKDHVTLAGVGAAPRLRKALAGSQALMTAGLGTVLGSIAGIIPALLLVTATGMARTAVVPWLQLAALLVAVPLTGGALAWLFTRAKLPVSRRGMGT
;
A
#
# COMPACT_ATOMS: atom_id res chain seq x y z
N MET A 1 -54.98 -42.25 20.93
CA MET A 1 -55.38 -40.97 21.49
C MET A 1 -54.09 -40.25 21.97
N ALA A 2 -53.44 -39.50 21.10
CA ALA A 2 -52.21 -38.81 21.38
C ALA A 2 -52.53 -37.33 21.69
N LEU A 3 -52.43 -37.00 22.96
CA LEU A 3 -52.53 -35.63 23.45
C LEU A 3 -51.29 -34.84 23.00
N SER A 4 -51.48 -34.00 22.02
CA SER A 4 -50.52 -32.95 21.65
C SER A 4 -50.56 -31.86 22.73
N LEU A 5 -49.66 -31.94 23.72
CA LEU A 5 -49.41 -30.84 24.64
C LEU A 5 -48.70 -29.72 23.89
N THR A 6 -49.46 -28.74 23.46
CA THR A 6 -48.96 -27.47 23.03
C THR A 6 -48.22 -26.80 24.19
N GLN A 7 -46.90 -26.71 24.10
CA GLN A 7 -46.08 -26.01 25.08
C GLN A 7 -46.50 -24.53 25.14
N ALA A 8 -46.86 -24.09 26.33
CA ALA A 8 -47.14 -22.68 26.64
C ALA A 8 -45.87 -21.80 26.39
N PRO A 9 -45.99 -20.59 25.89
CA PRO A 9 -44.85 -19.69 25.58
C PRO A 9 -43.91 -19.41 26.77
N GLY A 10 -44.33 -19.65 28.01
CA GLY A 10 -43.51 -19.52 29.22
C GLY A 10 -42.40 -20.57 29.36
N GLY A 11 -42.56 -21.78 28.81
CA GLY A 11 -41.61 -22.88 29.00
C GLY A 11 -40.27 -22.68 28.26
N ARG A 12 -40.29 -22.06 27.08
CA ARG A 12 -39.05 -21.76 26.28
C ARG A 12 -38.14 -20.74 26.96
N ARG A 13 -38.69 -19.71 27.60
CA ARG A 13 -37.92 -18.68 28.31
C ARG A 13 -37.28 -19.25 29.57
N GLN A 14 -37.97 -20.12 30.29
CA GLN A 14 -37.42 -20.79 31.49
C GLN A 14 -36.31 -21.77 31.10
N ALA A 15 -36.48 -22.60 30.06
CA ALA A 15 -35.47 -23.51 29.57
C ALA A 15 -34.19 -22.74 29.11
N PHE A 16 -34.34 -21.60 28.46
CA PHE A 16 -33.21 -20.77 28.08
C PHE A 16 -32.47 -20.18 29.29
N ARG A 17 -33.18 -19.71 30.34
CA ARG A 17 -32.56 -19.22 31.58
C ARG A 17 -31.75 -20.29 32.29
N VAL A 18 -32.25 -21.53 32.32
CA VAL A 18 -31.55 -22.68 32.89
C VAL A 18 -30.30 -22.99 32.06
N ALA A 19 -30.41 -22.99 30.73
CA ALA A 19 -29.30 -23.23 29.83
C ALA A 19 -28.18 -22.22 30.02
N VAL A 20 -28.49 -20.93 30.14
CA VAL A 20 -27.54 -19.84 30.39
C VAL A 20 -26.84 -20.01 31.75
N ARG A 21 -27.55 -20.36 32.80
CA ARG A 21 -26.94 -20.63 34.14
C ARG A 21 -25.99 -21.80 34.10
N MET A 22 -26.36 -22.88 33.41
CA MET A 22 -25.52 -24.08 33.27
C MET A 22 -24.26 -23.76 32.47
N ALA A 23 -24.40 -23.09 31.35
CA ALA A 23 -23.25 -22.62 30.52
C ALA A 23 -22.27 -21.75 31.34
N ARG A 24 -22.78 -20.76 32.10
CA ARG A 24 -21.95 -19.91 32.97
C ARG A 24 -21.21 -20.71 34.05
N ARG A 25 -21.83 -21.71 34.64
CA ARG A 25 -21.19 -22.60 35.62
C ARG A 25 -20.10 -23.47 35.01
N ASP A 26 -20.33 -24.00 33.80
CA ASP A 26 -19.35 -24.81 33.07
C ASP A 26 -18.11 -23.99 32.70
N ILE A 27 -18.32 -22.77 32.19
CA ILE A 27 -17.24 -21.82 31.85
C ILE A 27 -16.34 -21.57 33.07
N ARG A 28 -16.95 -21.34 34.26
CA ARG A 28 -16.20 -21.13 35.51
C ARG A 28 -15.50 -22.37 36.03
N ARG A 29 -16.03 -23.55 35.75
CA ARG A 29 -15.46 -24.84 36.19
C ARG A 29 -14.28 -25.28 35.34
N HIS A 30 -14.29 -24.91 34.06
CA HIS A 30 -13.27 -25.28 33.07
C HIS A 30 -12.57 -24.03 32.48
N GLN A 31 -12.03 -23.15 33.34
CA GLN A 31 -11.45 -21.85 32.97
C GLN A 31 -10.40 -21.96 31.88
N GLY A 32 -9.45 -22.92 31.96
CA GLY A 32 -8.40 -23.09 30.96
C GLY A 32 -8.94 -23.37 29.55
N ARG A 33 -9.98 -24.23 29.43
CA ARG A 33 -10.62 -24.50 28.15
C ARG A 33 -11.40 -23.30 27.64
N SER A 34 -12.13 -22.63 28.53
CA SER A 34 -12.92 -21.45 28.17
C SER A 34 -12.05 -20.29 27.73
N LEU A 35 -10.92 -20.04 28.41
CA LEU A 35 -9.92 -19.04 28.02
C LEU A 35 -9.35 -19.33 26.63
N LEU A 36 -9.00 -20.59 26.37
CA LEU A 36 -8.49 -20.98 25.04
C LEU A 36 -9.51 -20.71 23.92
N ILE A 37 -10.80 -21.00 24.14
CA ILE A 37 -11.86 -20.72 23.16
C ILE A 37 -12.01 -19.23 22.97
N ILE A 38 -11.97 -18.43 24.03
CA ILE A 38 -12.04 -16.97 23.96
C ILE A 38 -10.84 -16.44 23.17
N LEU A 39 -9.61 -16.88 23.44
CA LEU A 39 -8.40 -16.45 22.73
C LEU A 39 -8.45 -16.78 21.24
N LEU A 40 -8.97 -17.97 20.87
CA LEU A 40 -9.12 -18.37 19.48
C LEU A 40 -10.09 -17.49 18.69
N ILE A 41 -11.14 -17.00 19.33
CA ILE A 41 -12.12 -16.08 18.71
C ILE A 41 -11.58 -14.66 18.75
N MET A 42 -10.94 -14.28 19.85
CA MET A 42 -10.43 -12.94 20.08
C MET A 42 -9.37 -12.54 19.06
N LEU A 43 -8.42 -13.42 18.73
CA LEU A 43 -7.26 -13.07 17.91
C LEU A 43 -7.63 -12.66 16.47
N PRO A 44 -8.44 -13.43 15.70
CA PRO A 44 -8.87 -13.00 14.38
C PRO A 44 -9.76 -11.75 14.41
N VAL A 45 -10.64 -11.62 15.40
CA VAL A 45 -11.49 -10.42 15.53
C VAL A 45 -10.64 -9.20 15.87
N ALA A 46 -9.62 -9.33 16.74
CA ALA A 46 -8.68 -8.26 17.04
C ALA A 46 -7.87 -7.85 15.79
N GLY A 47 -7.42 -8.83 15.01
CA GLY A 47 -6.72 -8.55 13.74
C GLY A 47 -7.59 -7.78 12.75
N MET A 48 -8.84 -8.18 12.54
CA MET A 48 -9.76 -7.50 11.63
C MET A 48 -10.11 -6.08 12.11
N THR A 49 -10.47 -5.92 13.39
CA THR A 49 -10.83 -4.60 13.91
C THR A 49 -9.63 -3.67 13.96
N GLY A 50 -8.45 -4.18 14.37
CA GLY A 50 -7.21 -3.40 14.39
C GLY A 50 -6.78 -2.95 13.00
N ALA A 51 -6.74 -3.87 12.01
CA ALA A 51 -6.39 -3.54 10.64
C ALA A 51 -7.37 -2.55 10.00
N ALA A 52 -8.67 -2.76 10.16
CA ALA A 52 -9.69 -1.85 9.64
C ALA A 52 -9.54 -0.44 10.24
N THR A 53 -9.31 -0.34 11.55
CA THR A 53 -9.10 0.95 12.24
C THR A 53 -7.80 1.63 11.80
N LEU A 54 -6.71 0.88 11.61
CA LEU A 54 -5.45 1.44 11.11
C LEU A 54 -5.61 1.98 9.69
N ILE A 55 -6.28 1.26 8.79
CA ILE A 55 -6.54 1.71 7.42
C ILE A 55 -7.38 3.00 7.44
N GLN A 56 -8.45 3.05 8.23
CA GLN A 56 -9.25 4.26 8.37
C GLN A 56 -8.45 5.43 8.96
N SER A 57 -7.55 5.14 9.90
CA SER A 57 -6.71 6.15 10.56
C SER A 57 -5.61 6.74 9.66
N THR A 58 -5.34 6.16 8.47
CA THR A 58 -4.47 6.78 7.46
C THR A 58 -5.19 7.82 6.61
N GLN A 59 -6.51 7.88 6.68
CA GLN A 59 -7.30 8.84 5.93
C GLN A 59 -7.57 10.07 6.80
N GLU A 60 -7.26 11.24 6.25
CA GLU A 60 -7.57 12.50 6.88
C GLU A 60 -9.07 12.82 6.75
N THR A 61 -9.71 13.13 7.84
CA THR A 61 -11.10 13.60 7.82
C THR A 61 -11.18 15.06 7.38
N ALA A 62 -12.33 15.50 6.85
CA ALA A 62 -12.55 16.90 6.47
C ALA A 62 -12.30 17.86 7.64
N VAL A 63 -12.68 17.48 8.87
CA VAL A 63 -12.46 18.27 10.08
C VAL A 63 -10.97 18.40 10.40
N GLU A 64 -10.21 17.32 10.32
CA GLU A 64 -8.77 17.33 10.57
C GLU A 64 -8.03 18.11 9.49
N ARG A 65 -8.38 17.93 8.22
CA ARG A 65 -7.82 18.70 7.11
C ARG A 65 -7.95 20.19 7.37
N VAL A 66 -9.16 20.64 7.71
CA VAL A 66 -9.41 22.04 8.04
C VAL A 66 -8.59 22.48 9.24
N GLN A 67 -8.55 21.66 10.32
CA GLN A 67 -7.81 21.99 11.53
C GLN A 67 -6.29 22.07 11.29
N TYR A 68 -5.73 21.13 10.55
CA TYR A 68 -4.27 21.07 10.30
C TYR A 68 -3.81 22.08 9.26
N GLN A 69 -4.65 22.45 8.30
CA GLN A 69 -4.26 23.38 7.24
C GLN A 69 -4.65 24.83 7.53
N LEU A 70 -5.76 25.06 8.23
CA LEU A 70 -6.31 26.39 8.49
C LEU A 70 -6.23 26.82 9.96
N GLY A 71 -6.06 25.90 10.92
CA GLY A 71 -6.24 26.23 12.35
C GLY A 71 -7.67 26.71 12.60
N ASN A 72 -7.86 27.93 13.16
CA ASN A 72 -9.17 28.57 13.40
C ASN A 72 -9.55 29.57 12.31
N THR A 73 -8.75 29.76 11.24
CA THR A 73 -9.05 30.67 10.13
C THR A 73 -10.21 30.17 9.26
N GLN A 74 -10.87 31.06 8.52
CA GLN A 74 -12.00 30.73 7.65
C GLN A 74 -11.57 30.18 6.28
N ALA A 75 -10.47 30.70 5.75
CA ALA A 75 -9.93 30.25 4.47
C ALA A 75 -8.46 30.62 4.30
N ARG A 76 -7.79 29.92 3.39
CA ARG A 76 -6.46 30.22 2.87
C ARG A 76 -6.56 30.52 1.39
N PHE A 77 -6.03 31.66 0.96
CA PHE A 77 -5.90 32.06 -0.42
C PHE A 77 -4.45 31.85 -0.87
N ARG A 78 -4.27 31.13 -1.95
CA ARG A 78 -2.95 30.79 -2.48
C ARG A 78 -2.83 31.26 -3.93
N PRO A 79 -1.83 32.11 -4.27
CA PRO A 79 -1.58 32.49 -5.64
C PRO A 79 -1.13 31.28 -6.48
N MET A 80 -1.63 31.21 -7.69
CA MET A 80 -1.21 30.22 -8.68
C MET A 80 -0.52 30.95 -9.85
N PRO A 81 0.79 31.19 -9.75
CA PRO A 81 1.53 31.99 -10.74
C PRO A 81 1.57 31.37 -12.14
N MET A 82 1.18 30.12 -12.27
CA MET A 82 1.10 29.39 -13.53
C MET A 82 -0.30 29.36 -14.14
N ALA A 83 -1.24 30.07 -13.55
CA ALA A 83 -2.57 30.19 -14.12
C ALA A 83 -2.49 31.00 -15.45
N ASN A 84 -2.93 30.38 -16.53
CA ASN A 84 -2.98 30.97 -17.87
C ASN A 84 -4.41 31.12 -18.40
N GLY A 85 -5.37 31.11 -17.50
CA GLY A 85 -6.79 31.22 -17.80
C GLY A 85 -7.66 31.00 -16.58
N VAL A 86 -8.98 30.96 -16.78
CA VAL A 86 -9.94 30.68 -15.70
C VAL A 86 -9.73 29.26 -15.20
N MET A 87 -9.44 29.15 -13.91
CA MET A 87 -9.30 27.87 -13.22
C MET A 87 -10.61 27.44 -12.60
N VAL A 88 -10.78 26.14 -12.42
CA VAL A 88 -11.79 25.54 -11.55
C VAL A 88 -11.07 24.54 -10.66
N GLN A 89 -11.10 24.79 -9.35
CA GLN A 89 -10.51 23.88 -8.39
C GLN A 89 -11.53 22.82 -7.88
N ASP A 90 -11.02 21.72 -7.34
CA ASP A 90 -11.86 20.80 -6.55
C ASP A 90 -12.28 21.48 -5.24
N PRO A 91 -13.55 21.34 -4.81
CA PRO A 91 -14.04 21.97 -3.57
C PRO A 91 -13.28 21.55 -2.30
N VAL A 92 -12.72 20.35 -2.28
CA VAL A 92 -12.07 19.76 -1.11
C VAL A 92 -10.54 19.78 -1.22
N GLU A 93 -10.01 19.72 -2.44
CA GLU A 93 -8.56 19.68 -2.71
C GLU A 93 -8.14 20.91 -3.52
N GLU A 94 -7.68 21.97 -2.84
CA GLU A 94 -7.37 23.27 -3.46
C GLU A 94 -6.36 23.19 -4.63
N LEU A 95 -5.41 22.24 -4.56
CA LEU A 95 -4.38 22.08 -5.59
C LEU A 95 -4.82 21.18 -6.76
N ARG A 96 -5.99 20.55 -6.65
CA ARG A 96 -6.57 19.79 -7.74
C ARG A 96 -7.33 20.73 -8.66
N ILE A 97 -6.64 21.23 -9.65
CA ILE A 97 -7.22 22.12 -10.65
C ILE A 97 -7.84 21.29 -11.76
N ILE A 98 -9.10 21.55 -12.04
CA ILE A 98 -9.89 20.92 -13.07
C ILE A 98 -10.16 22.00 -14.11
N THR A 99 -9.43 22.01 -15.20
CA THR A 99 -9.64 22.97 -16.27
C THR A 99 -9.82 22.22 -17.58
N ASN A 100 -10.82 22.59 -18.36
CA ASN A 100 -11.01 22.07 -19.71
C ASN A 100 -10.33 22.93 -20.77
N ASN A 101 -9.86 24.09 -20.41
CA ASN A 101 -9.23 25.04 -21.33
C ASN A 101 -7.74 25.14 -21.05
N TRP A 102 -6.97 24.33 -21.76
CA TRP A 102 -5.54 24.50 -21.96
C TRP A 102 -5.27 25.57 -23.04
N ASP A 103 -6.28 26.31 -23.47
CA ASP A 103 -6.12 27.45 -24.33
C ASP A 103 -5.34 28.50 -23.55
N ASN A 104 -4.06 28.60 -23.88
CA ASN A 104 -3.24 29.69 -23.43
C ASN A 104 -3.97 30.99 -23.80
N ASN A 105 -4.53 31.66 -22.80
CA ASN A 105 -5.02 33.00 -23.00
C ASN A 105 -3.82 33.96 -22.77
N PRO A 106 -3.18 34.44 -23.80
CA PRO A 106 -1.99 35.27 -23.66
C PRO A 106 -2.27 36.58 -22.91
N ASP A 107 -3.54 37.01 -22.91
CA ASP A 107 -3.98 38.22 -22.22
C ASP A 107 -4.34 38.01 -20.76
N PHE A 108 -4.29 36.73 -20.28
CA PHE A 108 -4.59 36.46 -18.88
C PHE A 108 -3.39 36.79 -18.01
N THR A 109 -3.55 37.79 -17.17
CA THR A 109 -2.59 38.14 -16.13
C THR A 109 -3.22 37.77 -14.76
N PRO A 110 -2.60 36.86 -13.96
CA PRO A 110 -3.05 36.62 -12.60
C PRO A 110 -3.09 37.92 -11.80
N SER A 111 -4.20 38.17 -11.14
CA SER A 111 -4.32 39.36 -10.26
C SER A 111 -3.45 39.21 -9.01
N ASP A 112 -3.12 40.31 -8.36
CA ASP A 112 -2.54 40.25 -7.01
C ASP A 112 -3.53 39.45 -6.12
N PRO A 113 -3.06 38.39 -5.41
CA PRO A 113 -3.92 37.64 -4.51
C PRO A 113 -4.65 38.50 -3.48
N GLN A 114 -4.09 39.64 -3.09
CA GLN A 114 -4.72 40.58 -2.18
C GLN A 114 -6.01 41.19 -2.76
N ASP A 115 -6.07 41.39 -4.08
CA ASP A 115 -7.26 41.93 -4.76
C ASP A 115 -8.42 40.92 -4.78
N ALA A 116 -8.11 39.62 -4.65
CA ALA A 116 -9.10 38.54 -4.57
C ALA A 116 -9.67 38.32 -3.16
N LEU A 117 -9.16 39.01 -2.14
CA LEU A 117 -9.57 38.79 -0.77
C LEU A 117 -10.92 39.50 -0.52
N PRO A 118 -11.93 38.81 0.04
CA PRO A 118 -13.20 39.45 0.41
C PRO A 118 -13.01 40.44 1.55
N ALA A 119 -13.74 41.54 1.52
CA ALA A 119 -13.65 42.55 2.56
C ALA A 119 -14.24 42.06 3.90
N GLY A 120 -13.77 42.63 5.03
CA GLY A 120 -14.34 42.37 6.35
C GLY A 120 -13.63 41.30 7.17
N TYR A 121 -12.49 40.78 6.69
CA TYR A 121 -11.66 39.82 7.42
C TYR A 121 -10.33 40.48 7.87
N GLU A 122 -9.81 39.99 8.98
CA GLU A 122 -8.41 40.19 9.33
C GLU A 122 -7.57 39.22 8.52
N VAL A 123 -6.46 39.68 7.95
CA VAL A 123 -5.60 38.88 7.07
C VAL A 123 -4.29 38.56 7.77
N LEU A 124 -4.00 37.25 7.93
CA LEU A 124 -2.70 36.77 8.36
C LEU A 124 -1.93 36.21 7.14
N THR A 125 -0.63 36.40 7.13
CA THR A 125 0.23 35.96 6.04
C THR A 125 1.16 34.84 6.49
N GLU A 126 1.43 33.91 5.58
CA GLU A 126 2.46 32.89 5.71
C GLU A 126 3.27 32.90 4.41
N SER A 127 4.53 33.31 4.47
CA SER A 127 5.43 33.34 3.32
C SER A 127 6.49 32.24 3.42
N THR A 128 6.74 31.53 2.32
CA THR A 128 7.83 30.56 2.27
C THR A 128 9.16 31.29 2.02
N LEU A 129 10.17 30.96 2.82
CA LEU A 129 11.50 31.52 2.73
C LEU A 129 12.50 30.45 2.27
N ASP A 130 13.45 30.85 1.44
CA ASP A 130 14.62 30.03 1.11
C ASP A 130 15.78 30.52 1.98
N LEU A 131 16.13 29.70 2.96
CA LEU A 131 17.16 30.05 3.94
C LEU A 131 18.33 29.07 3.82
N THR A 132 19.53 29.59 4.10
CA THR A 132 20.70 28.72 4.34
C THR A 132 21.11 28.83 5.80
N VAL A 133 21.57 27.71 6.39
CA VAL A 133 22.15 27.63 7.73
C VAL A 133 23.63 27.35 7.57
N GLY A 134 24.47 28.27 8.06
CA GLY A 134 25.91 28.14 8.02
C GLY A 134 26.43 27.15 9.05
N GLN A 135 27.13 26.09 8.61
CA GLN A 135 27.92 25.20 9.48
C GLN A 135 29.40 25.29 9.06
N GLY A 136 30.10 26.27 9.55
CA GLY A 136 31.55 26.42 9.27
C GLY A 136 31.85 26.84 7.84
N ALA A 137 32.34 25.93 7.02
CA ALA A 137 32.66 26.21 5.60
C ALA A 137 31.51 25.92 4.61
N ALA A 138 30.35 25.54 5.12
CA ALA A 138 29.26 25.05 4.30
C ALA A 138 27.91 25.62 4.71
N ASP A 139 27.19 26.17 3.75
CA ASP A 139 25.82 26.64 3.94
C ASP A 139 24.84 25.57 3.50
N VAL A 140 23.97 25.15 4.41
CA VAL A 140 22.96 24.13 4.15
C VAL A 140 21.59 24.79 3.93
N ARG A 141 20.93 24.49 2.82
CA ARG A 141 19.60 25.02 2.52
C ARG A 141 18.53 24.40 3.39
N VAL A 142 17.68 25.24 3.98
CA VAL A 142 16.54 24.87 4.79
C VAL A 142 15.30 25.68 4.39
N VAL A 143 14.13 25.09 4.57
CA VAL A 143 12.87 25.81 4.34
C VAL A 143 12.60 26.72 5.53
N GLY A 144 12.38 28.01 5.26
CA GLY A 144 11.88 28.96 6.23
C GLY A 144 10.40 29.29 6.00
N ARG A 145 9.75 29.71 7.04
CA ARG A 145 8.38 30.27 6.99
C ARG A 145 8.33 31.55 7.80
N ALA A 146 7.93 32.63 7.16
CA ALA A 146 7.62 33.87 7.84
C ALA A 146 6.13 33.87 8.20
N VAL A 147 5.82 33.61 9.45
CA VAL A 147 4.45 33.44 9.96
C VAL A 147 4.39 33.73 11.46
N ASP A 148 3.31 34.37 11.93
CA ASP A 148 3.01 34.41 13.36
C ASP A 148 2.36 33.09 13.79
N ALA A 149 3.21 32.04 13.89
CA ALA A 149 2.77 30.66 14.06
C ALA A 149 1.98 30.42 15.36
N LEU A 150 2.16 31.22 16.37
CA LEU A 150 1.49 31.09 17.66
C LEU A 150 0.28 32.04 17.81
N ALA A 151 -0.13 32.73 16.74
CA ALA A 151 -1.37 33.48 16.73
C ALA A 151 -2.57 32.54 17.05
N PRO A 152 -3.56 32.99 17.86
CA PRO A 152 -4.71 32.16 18.20
C PRO A 152 -5.49 31.61 17.01
N ALA A 153 -5.41 32.30 15.87
CA ALA A 153 -6.02 31.88 14.63
C ALA A 153 -5.39 30.61 14.04
N PHE A 154 -4.14 30.31 14.36
CA PHE A 154 -3.43 29.11 13.91
C PHE A 154 -3.42 27.96 14.93
N GLU A 155 -4.22 28.06 16.00
CA GLU A 155 -4.35 26.96 16.96
C GLU A 155 -4.79 25.66 16.26
N GLY A 156 -4.04 24.60 16.50
CA GLY A 156 -4.26 23.28 15.87
C GLY A 156 -3.51 23.06 14.55
N LYS A 157 -3.09 24.14 13.84
CA LYS A 157 -2.14 24.06 12.73
C LYS A 157 -0.71 24.01 13.27
N TYR A 158 -0.36 24.90 14.16
CA TYR A 158 0.95 24.96 14.80
C TYR A 158 0.84 24.63 16.29
N ILE A 159 1.74 23.76 16.76
CA ILE A 159 1.76 23.28 18.15
C ILE A 159 3.15 23.50 18.72
N LEU A 160 3.27 24.34 19.74
CA LEU A 160 4.51 24.51 20.51
C LEU A 160 4.76 23.23 21.33
N LEU A 161 5.89 22.55 21.07
CA LEU A 161 6.27 21.31 21.76
C LEU A 161 7.09 21.59 23.01
N GLU A 162 8.14 22.43 22.86
CA GLU A 162 9.07 22.80 23.93
C GLU A 162 9.43 24.26 23.82
N GLY A 163 9.90 24.86 24.94
CA GLY A 163 10.36 26.23 24.98
C GLY A 163 9.23 27.25 25.12
N ARG A 164 9.37 28.39 24.45
CA ARG A 164 8.46 29.55 24.55
C ARG A 164 8.29 30.27 23.22
N ALA A 165 7.33 31.19 23.18
CA ALA A 165 7.16 32.10 22.06
C ALA A 165 8.34 33.09 21.93
N PRO A 166 8.72 33.49 20.69
CA PRO A 166 9.74 34.50 20.42
C PRO A 166 9.32 35.86 21.02
N GLY A 167 10.17 36.42 21.92
CA GLY A 167 9.94 37.70 22.56
C GLY A 167 10.43 38.89 21.74
N ASN A 168 11.38 38.70 20.83
CA ASN A 168 11.97 39.72 19.98
C ASN A 168 12.28 39.20 18.58
N ASP A 169 12.82 40.05 17.74
CA ASP A 169 13.07 39.73 16.32
C ASP A 169 14.36 38.92 16.08
N ALA A 170 15.21 38.72 17.08
CA ALA A 170 16.37 37.85 17.03
C ALA A 170 16.06 36.41 17.50
N GLU A 171 14.84 36.15 17.94
CA GLU A 171 14.39 34.85 18.37
C GLU A 171 13.51 34.19 17.31
N MET A 172 13.65 32.86 17.19
CA MET A 172 12.87 32.08 16.23
C MET A 172 12.33 30.79 16.85
N LEU A 173 11.36 30.16 16.13
CA LEU A 173 10.96 28.80 16.40
C LEU A 173 11.53 27.87 15.31
N VAL A 174 11.73 26.61 15.66
CA VAL A 174 12.29 25.61 14.73
C VAL A 174 11.54 24.30 14.86
N SER A 175 11.58 23.47 13.82
CA SER A 175 11.11 22.09 13.91
C SER A 175 12.08 21.22 14.72
N PRO A 176 11.63 20.14 15.38
CA PRO A 176 12.52 19.21 16.08
C PRO A 176 13.60 18.65 15.17
N GLY A 177 13.25 18.29 13.92
CA GLY A 177 14.19 17.76 12.93
C GLY A 177 15.31 18.72 12.53
N LEU A 178 15.11 20.03 12.67
CA LEU A 178 16.18 20.99 12.45
C LEU A 178 17.25 20.88 13.55
N LEU A 179 16.86 20.84 14.80
CA LEU A 179 17.79 20.69 15.93
C LEU A 179 18.56 19.37 15.87
N GLU A 180 17.84 18.27 15.56
CA GLU A 180 18.45 16.95 15.41
C GLU A 180 19.46 16.92 14.26
N ARG A 181 19.10 17.48 13.09
CA ARG A 181 19.96 17.52 11.90
C ARG A 181 21.26 18.26 12.11
N PHE A 182 21.21 19.38 12.82
CA PHE A 182 22.37 20.22 13.06
C PHE A 182 23.07 19.97 14.41
N GLY A 183 22.52 19.08 15.25
CA GLY A 183 23.06 18.76 16.57
C GLY A 183 23.04 19.95 17.52
N LEU A 184 22.00 20.79 17.45
CA LEU A 184 21.88 22.04 18.21
C LEU A 184 20.87 21.88 19.35
N GLU A 185 21.06 22.68 20.39
CA GLU A 185 20.13 22.78 21.52
C GLU A 185 19.37 24.13 21.49
N LEU A 186 18.22 24.18 22.15
CA LEU A 186 17.48 25.44 22.30
C LEU A 186 18.32 26.47 23.05
N GLY A 187 18.39 27.71 22.55
CA GLY A 187 19.17 28.78 23.08
C GLY A 187 20.53 28.97 22.42
N GLU A 188 20.99 28.10 21.56
CA GLU A 188 22.22 28.26 20.78
C GLU A 188 21.97 29.16 19.56
N GLU A 189 22.91 30.02 19.22
CA GLU A 189 22.79 30.92 18.07
C GLU A 189 22.94 30.18 16.76
N ILE A 190 22.05 30.43 15.82
CA ILE A 190 22.10 29.90 14.45
C ILE A 190 22.27 31.07 13.48
N THR A 191 23.31 31.00 12.66
CA THR A 191 23.50 31.94 11.56
C THR A 191 22.82 31.45 10.33
N THR A 192 21.94 32.26 9.78
CA THR A 192 21.19 31.97 8.54
C THR A 192 21.43 33.06 7.50
N SER A 193 21.02 32.81 6.25
CA SER A 193 21.05 33.86 5.20
C SER A 193 20.17 35.08 5.51
N ALA A 194 19.22 34.96 6.42
CA ALA A 194 18.36 36.07 6.89
C ALA A 194 18.91 36.81 8.11
N GLY A 195 19.97 36.30 8.74
CA GLY A 195 20.57 36.87 9.93
C GLY A 195 20.89 35.81 10.97
N THR A 196 21.37 36.25 12.15
CA THR A 196 21.64 35.35 13.28
C THR A 196 20.44 35.37 14.23
N PHE A 197 19.95 34.18 14.57
CA PHE A 197 18.77 33.97 15.40
C PHE A 197 19.04 32.96 16.52
N VAL A 198 18.26 33.06 17.59
CA VAL A 198 18.26 32.09 18.69
C VAL A 198 16.97 31.28 18.68
N PRO A 199 17.01 29.96 18.48
CA PRO A 199 15.84 29.10 18.62
C PRO A 199 15.40 29.03 20.09
N VAL A 200 14.21 29.53 20.39
CA VAL A 200 13.65 29.60 21.76
C VAL A 200 12.56 28.58 22.01
N GLY A 201 12.16 27.84 20.99
CA GLY A 201 11.19 26.78 21.14
C GLY A 201 11.10 25.91 19.87
N THR A 202 10.58 24.68 20.04
CA THR A 202 10.30 23.76 18.95
C THR A 202 8.82 23.78 18.61
N LEU A 203 8.53 23.81 17.32
CA LEU A 203 7.19 23.90 16.76
C LEU A 203 6.90 22.67 15.88
N ARG A 204 5.74 22.08 16.07
CA ARG A 204 5.17 21.08 15.14
C ARG A 204 4.18 21.77 14.22
N ASP A 205 4.36 21.59 12.91
CA ASP A 205 3.35 21.91 11.90
C ASP A 205 2.57 20.63 11.61
N ALA A 206 1.25 20.64 11.82
CA ALA A 206 0.41 19.45 11.67
C ALA A 206 0.43 18.86 10.25
N GLY A 207 0.79 19.66 9.23
CA GLY A 207 0.91 19.25 7.84
C GLY A 207 2.27 18.65 7.44
N TYR A 208 3.27 18.65 8.36
CA TYR A 208 4.64 18.22 8.08
C TYR A 208 5.16 17.24 9.13
N SER A 209 6.08 16.36 8.72
CA SER A 209 6.79 15.49 9.66
C SER A 209 7.72 16.31 10.57
N ASP A 210 7.80 15.94 11.85
CA ASP A 210 8.74 16.53 12.79
C ASP A 210 10.21 16.35 12.36
N SER A 211 10.52 15.38 11.48
CA SER A 211 11.84 15.17 10.91
C SER A 211 12.23 16.20 9.84
N ASN A 212 11.30 17.00 9.34
CA ASN A 212 11.62 18.07 8.40
C ASN A 212 12.37 19.19 9.10
N SER A 213 13.36 19.78 8.40
CA SER A 213 14.13 20.91 8.92
C SER A 213 13.48 22.22 8.49
N ILE A 214 12.72 22.85 9.37
CA ILE A 214 11.98 24.09 9.10
C ILE A 214 12.32 25.15 10.16
N ILE A 215 12.54 26.38 9.68
CA ILE A 215 12.71 27.57 10.51
C ILE A 215 11.44 28.42 10.41
N TYR A 216 10.93 28.89 11.54
CA TYR A 216 9.76 29.78 11.61
C TYR A 216 10.20 31.14 12.12
N LEU A 217 10.11 32.15 11.27
CA LEU A 217 10.43 33.55 11.55
C LEU A 217 9.14 34.38 11.67
N LYS A 218 9.22 35.56 12.28
CA LYS A 218 8.10 36.49 12.28
C LYS A 218 7.81 37.03 10.88
N PRO A 219 6.54 37.40 10.57
CA PRO A 219 6.19 38.04 9.33
C PRO A 219 7.10 39.24 9.01
N GLY A 220 7.54 39.34 7.74
CA GLY A 220 8.41 40.43 7.30
C GLY A 220 9.91 40.16 7.47
N GLN A 221 10.31 39.05 8.10
CA GLN A 221 11.71 38.66 8.21
C GLN A 221 12.10 37.70 7.06
N GLY A 222 13.33 37.80 6.60
CA GLY A 222 13.87 36.96 5.55
C GLY A 222 13.45 37.38 4.15
N ARG A 223 14.04 36.71 3.13
CA ARG A 223 13.71 36.93 1.72
C ARG A 223 12.68 35.91 1.28
N VAL A 224 11.53 36.35 0.85
CA VAL A 224 10.47 35.52 0.32
C VAL A 224 10.91 34.85 -0.97
N VAL A 225 10.61 33.54 -1.12
CA VAL A 225 10.84 32.83 -2.36
C VAL A 225 9.88 33.34 -3.42
N ILE A 226 10.43 33.90 -4.46
CA ILE A 226 9.67 34.23 -5.65
C ILE A 226 9.55 32.94 -6.44
N GLN A 227 8.37 32.34 -6.50
CA GLN A 227 8.13 31.20 -7.38
C GLN A 227 8.20 31.71 -8.82
N SER A 228 9.35 31.47 -9.48
CA SER A 228 9.36 31.57 -10.93
C SER A 228 8.35 30.58 -11.49
N PRO A 229 7.48 30.99 -12.42
CA PRO A 229 6.55 30.07 -13.06
C PRO A 229 7.35 28.98 -13.76
N ALA A 230 7.44 27.80 -13.16
CA ALA A 230 7.88 26.57 -13.82
C ALA A 230 6.72 26.03 -14.67
N GLY A 231 6.10 26.90 -15.46
CA GLY A 231 5.12 26.54 -16.49
C GLY A 231 5.79 26.05 -17.74
N PRO A 232 5.05 25.43 -18.65
CA PRO A 232 5.55 25.21 -19.99
C PRO A 232 6.11 26.54 -20.45
N LYS A 233 7.37 26.55 -20.85
CA LYS A 233 8.34 27.62 -21.00
C LYS A 233 7.93 28.81 -21.91
N ASN A 234 6.65 29.10 -22.05
CA ASN A 234 6.09 29.98 -23.04
C ASN A 234 5.53 31.31 -22.51
N SER A 235 5.63 31.56 -21.21
CA SER A 235 5.17 32.85 -20.69
C SER A 235 6.30 33.52 -19.92
N ALA A 236 6.85 34.62 -20.46
CA ALA A 236 7.54 35.55 -19.60
C ALA A 236 6.54 36.06 -18.57
N PRO A 237 6.91 36.15 -17.30
CA PRO A 237 6.07 36.83 -16.34
C PRO A 237 5.98 38.29 -16.74
N THR A 238 4.88 38.68 -17.38
CA THR A 238 4.50 40.09 -17.62
C THR A 238 3.84 40.70 -16.40
N GLY A 239 3.66 39.89 -15.34
CA GLY A 239 3.14 40.34 -14.05
C GLY A 239 4.23 40.39 -12.95
N PRO A 240 4.00 41.02 -11.84
CA PRO A 240 4.88 40.96 -10.68
C PRO A 240 5.12 39.48 -10.32
N ALA A 241 6.38 39.12 -10.10
CA ALA A 241 6.76 37.77 -9.72
C ALA A 241 5.89 37.34 -8.54
N ALA A 242 5.11 36.28 -8.72
CA ALA A 242 4.13 35.89 -7.74
C ALA A 242 4.87 35.43 -6.47
N ASP A 243 4.66 36.15 -5.41
CA ASP A 243 5.17 35.88 -4.09
C ASP A 243 4.60 34.53 -3.60
N SER A 244 5.40 33.70 -2.94
CA SER A 244 4.95 32.44 -2.33
C SER A 244 4.20 32.67 -1.01
N THR A 245 3.56 33.82 -0.89
CA THR A 245 2.78 34.22 0.29
C THR A 245 1.35 33.68 0.20
N MET A 246 0.92 33.02 1.24
CA MET A 246 -0.45 32.57 1.44
C MET A 246 -1.16 33.52 2.41
N TYR A 247 -2.43 33.80 2.13
CA TYR A 247 -3.26 34.72 2.90
C TYR A 247 -4.35 33.95 3.63
N TYR A 248 -4.38 34.08 4.97
CA TYR A 248 -5.36 33.42 5.83
C TYR A 248 -6.38 34.43 6.33
N LEU A 249 -7.64 34.15 6.20
CA LEU A 249 -8.73 35.02 6.59
C LEU A 249 -9.27 34.67 7.98
N VAL A 250 -9.27 35.61 8.87
CA VAL A 250 -9.84 35.52 10.23
C VAL A 250 -11.08 36.38 10.29
N GLY A 251 -12.21 35.83 10.67
CA GLY A 251 -13.48 36.54 10.75
C GLY A 251 -14.64 35.62 11.10
N PRO A 252 -15.81 36.17 11.40
CA PRO A 252 -17.01 35.42 11.79
C PRO A 252 -17.73 34.80 10.59
N GLU A 253 -17.59 35.38 9.42
CA GLU A 253 -18.30 34.93 8.22
C GLU A 253 -17.57 33.78 7.52
N ALA A 254 -18.34 32.90 6.85
CA ALA A 254 -17.79 31.79 6.13
C ALA A 254 -17.47 32.18 4.67
N VAL A 255 -16.32 31.79 4.16
CA VAL A 255 -15.98 31.95 2.75
C VAL A 255 -16.78 30.94 1.93
N THR A 256 -17.61 31.41 1.02
CA THR A 256 -18.55 30.61 0.23
C THR A 256 -17.92 30.04 -1.03
N TRP A 257 -18.57 29.01 -1.63
CA TRP A 257 -18.14 28.45 -2.90
C TRP A 257 -18.14 29.47 -4.05
N ALA A 258 -19.08 30.42 -4.05
CA ALA A 258 -19.10 31.48 -5.07
C ALA A 258 -17.83 32.36 -5.00
N GLN A 259 -17.41 32.74 -3.79
CA GLN A 259 -16.18 33.51 -3.57
C GLN A 259 -14.92 32.69 -3.95
N VAL A 260 -14.95 31.37 -3.76
CA VAL A 260 -13.87 30.49 -4.24
C VAL A 260 -13.75 30.55 -5.76
N LEU A 261 -14.88 30.47 -6.48
CA LEU A 261 -14.89 30.56 -7.96
C LEU A 261 -14.49 31.95 -8.46
N GLU A 262 -14.84 33.02 -7.76
CA GLU A 262 -14.40 34.39 -8.07
C GLU A 262 -12.87 34.50 -7.93
N ALA A 263 -12.28 33.95 -6.88
CA ALA A 263 -10.83 33.91 -6.73
C ALA A 263 -10.15 33.03 -7.81
N ASN A 264 -10.76 31.90 -8.18
CA ASN A 264 -10.25 31.03 -9.24
C ASN A 264 -10.20 31.75 -10.60
N ALA A 265 -11.17 32.64 -10.87
CA ALA A 265 -11.23 33.39 -12.12
C ALA A 265 -10.03 34.34 -12.28
N VAL A 266 -9.36 34.72 -11.20
CA VAL A 266 -8.21 35.63 -11.19
C VAL A 266 -6.88 34.93 -10.87
N GLY A 267 -6.85 33.59 -10.89
CA GLY A 267 -5.61 32.82 -10.70
C GLY A 267 -5.26 32.52 -9.24
N VAL A 268 -6.22 32.54 -8.33
CA VAL A 268 -6.04 32.24 -6.90
C VAL A 268 -6.84 31.01 -6.50
N THR A 269 -6.19 30.02 -5.90
CA THR A 269 -6.89 28.86 -5.29
C THR A 269 -7.24 29.16 -3.83
N VAL A 270 -8.32 28.55 -3.35
CA VAL A 270 -8.83 28.82 -2.01
C VAL A 270 -9.18 27.54 -1.27
N LEU A 271 -8.57 27.32 -0.13
CA LEU A 271 -9.04 26.31 0.83
C LEU A 271 -10.02 26.96 1.79
N SER A 272 -11.31 26.73 1.61
CA SER A 272 -12.36 27.29 2.47
C SER A 272 -12.84 26.27 3.50
N ARG A 273 -12.85 26.64 4.79
CA ARG A 273 -13.40 25.82 5.88
C ARG A 273 -14.83 25.36 5.61
N SER A 274 -15.70 26.29 5.21
CA SER A 274 -17.11 25.99 4.98
C SER A 274 -17.32 25.04 3.81
N VAL A 275 -16.55 25.22 2.74
CA VAL A 275 -16.63 24.41 1.50
C VAL A 275 -16.08 23.00 1.73
N VAL A 276 -14.99 22.85 2.46
CA VAL A 276 -14.41 21.53 2.78
C VAL A 276 -15.34 20.73 3.70
N LEU A 277 -15.94 21.39 4.72
CA LEU A 277 -16.86 20.71 5.64
C LEU A 277 -18.21 20.41 5.02
N ASN A 278 -18.68 21.23 4.08
CA ASN A 278 -19.96 21.10 3.39
C ASN A 278 -19.78 21.35 1.88
N PRO A 279 -19.19 20.39 1.16
CA PRO A 279 -18.88 20.56 -0.26
C PRO A 279 -20.17 20.76 -1.07
N PRO A 280 -20.15 21.65 -2.09
CA PRO A 280 -21.32 21.92 -2.91
C PRO A 280 -21.77 20.65 -3.63
N PRO A 281 -23.07 20.39 -3.77
CA PRO A 281 -23.59 19.27 -4.52
C PRO A 281 -23.17 19.34 -6.01
N LEU A 282 -23.17 18.20 -6.70
CA LEU A 282 -22.64 18.09 -8.06
C LEU A 282 -23.31 19.04 -9.07
N ASP A 283 -24.60 19.28 -8.92
CA ASP A 283 -25.38 20.18 -9.76
C ASP A 283 -25.04 21.67 -9.59
N GLN A 284 -24.38 22.03 -8.51
CA GLN A 284 -23.90 23.39 -8.24
C GLN A 284 -22.43 23.60 -8.61
N ARG A 285 -21.78 22.57 -9.10
CA ARG A 285 -20.37 22.64 -9.54
C ARG A 285 -20.32 22.96 -11.03
N PRO A 286 -19.25 23.65 -11.48
CA PRO A 286 -19.03 23.85 -12.91
C PRO A 286 -19.05 22.53 -13.68
N PRO A 287 -19.55 22.51 -14.93
CA PRO A 287 -19.66 21.27 -15.73
C PRO A 287 -18.35 20.50 -15.86
N GLU A 288 -17.24 21.23 -15.91
CA GLU A 288 -15.88 20.70 -16.00
C GLU A 288 -15.54 19.82 -14.79
N SER A 289 -16.02 20.21 -13.60
CA SER A 289 -15.75 19.48 -12.35
C SER A 289 -16.70 18.29 -12.14
N GLN A 290 -17.81 18.23 -12.84
CA GLN A 290 -18.77 17.12 -12.72
C GLN A 290 -18.25 15.83 -13.34
N GLY A 291 -17.48 15.92 -14.43
CA GLY A 291 -16.86 14.78 -15.09
C GLY A 291 -15.62 14.22 -14.37
N ALA A 292 -14.90 15.06 -13.64
CA ALA A 292 -13.66 14.66 -12.97
C ALA A 292 -13.87 13.72 -11.76
N GLN A 293 -15.08 13.70 -11.18
CA GLN A 293 -15.41 12.74 -10.11
C GLN A 293 -15.65 11.32 -10.61
N SER A 294 -15.90 11.11 -11.88
CA SER A 294 -16.02 9.77 -12.44
C SER A 294 -14.70 9.00 -12.41
N SER A 295 -13.55 9.68 -12.24
CA SER A 295 -12.24 9.04 -12.04
C SER A 295 -11.96 8.64 -10.59
N ALA A 296 -12.76 9.07 -9.62
CA ALA A 296 -12.81 8.45 -8.30
C ALA A 296 -13.64 7.14 -8.37
N ALA A 297 -13.36 6.32 -9.39
CA ALA A 297 -13.89 4.98 -9.44
C ALA A 297 -13.59 4.31 -8.10
N VAL A 298 -14.67 3.90 -7.42
CA VAL A 298 -14.55 3.14 -6.18
C VAL A 298 -13.47 2.08 -6.43
N PRO A 299 -12.38 2.01 -5.65
CA PRO A 299 -11.30 1.07 -5.91
C PRO A 299 -11.76 -0.37 -5.60
N TRP A 300 -12.66 -0.89 -6.41
CA TRP A 300 -13.27 -2.22 -6.24
C TRP A 300 -12.23 -3.32 -6.06
N ALA A 301 -11.07 -3.18 -6.69
CA ALA A 301 -9.97 -4.11 -6.53
C ALA A 301 -9.49 -4.16 -5.06
N ALA A 302 -9.27 -3.01 -4.42
CA ALA A 302 -8.86 -2.93 -3.01
C ALA A 302 -9.96 -3.43 -2.08
N TYR A 303 -11.22 -3.05 -2.34
CA TYR A 303 -12.36 -3.57 -1.57
C TYR A 303 -12.53 -5.08 -1.72
N ALA A 304 -12.28 -5.63 -2.90
CA ALA A 304 -12.35 -7.07 -3.15
C ALA A 304 -11.26 -7.83 -2.39
N GLY A 305 -10.02 -7.31 -2.35
CA GLY A 305 -8.94 -7.84 -1.53
C GLY A 305 -9.27 -7.84 -0.04
N GLY A 306 -9.76 -6.71 0.47
CA GLY A 306 -10.23 -6.58 1.86
C GLY A 306 -11.40 -7.52 2.17
N ALA A 307 -12.38 -7.65 1.26
CA ALA A 307 -13.51 -8.55 1.40
C ALA A 307 -13.08 -10.03 1.40
N LEU A 308 -12.11 -10.42 0.55
CA LEU A 308 -11.54 -11.76 0.55
C LEU A 308 -10.91 -12.08 1.91
N LEU A 309 -10.00 -11.24 2.39
CA LEU A 309 -9.33 -11.45 3.68
C LEU A 309 -10.33 -11.44 4.85
N GLY A 310 -11.25 -10.49 4.87
CA GLY A 310 -12.30 -10.40 5.89
C GLY A 310 -13.20 -11.64 5.92
N ALA A 311 -13.64 -12.11 4.77
CA ALA A 311 -14.47 -13.29 4.64
C ALA A 311 -13.73 -14.58 5.04
N LEU A 312 -12.45 -14.71 4.66
CA LEU A 312 -11.61 -15.83 5.09
C LEU A 312 -11.35 -15.80 6.60
N ALA A 313 -11.10 -14.62 7.19
CA ALA A 313 -10.94 -14.48 8.63
C ALA A 313 -12.21 -14.83 9.41
N LEU A 314 -13.39 -14.47 8.92
CA LEU A 314 -14.66 -14.87 9.52
C LEU A 314 -14.91 -16.38 9.43
N LEU A 315 -14.57 -16.97 8.28
CA LEU A 315 -14.63 -18.43 8.12
C LEU A 315 -13.68 -19.13 9.10
N GLU A 316 -12.48 -18.57 9.29
CA GLU A 316 -11.51 -19.03 10.27
C GLU A 316 -12.09 -19.00 11.70
N VAL A 317 -12.68 -17.88 12.14
CA VAL A 317 -13.37 -17.77 13.43
C VAL A 317 -14.41 -18.87 13.59
N GLY A 318 -15.23 -19.09 12.55
CA GLY A 318 -16.27 -20.14 12.56
C GLY A 318 -15.69 -21.54 12.67
N LEU A 319 -14.63 -21.86 11.97
CA LEU A 319 -14.00 -23.18 12.00
C LEU A 319 -13.24 -23.43 13.30
N LEU A 320 -12.49 -22.45 13.81
CA LEU A 320 -11.78 -22.54 15.10
C LEU A 320 -12.78 -22.69 16.26
N ALA A 321 -13.80 -21.85 16.31
CA ALA A 321 -14.86 -21.94 17.30
C ALA A 321 -15.61 -23.28 17.21
N GLY A 322 -15.93 -23.73 15.98
CA GLY A 322 -16.61 -24.99 15.73
C GLY A 322 -15.80 -26.20 16.20
N ALA A 323 -14.51 -26.22 15.95
CA ALA A 323 -13.59 -27.24 16.44
C ALA A 323 -13.56 -27.27 17.99
N ALA A 324 -13.44 -26.10 18.61
CA ALA A 324 -13.42 -25.94 20.05
C ALA A 324 -14.75 -26.36 20.72
N PHE A 325 -15.90 -25.98 20.17
CA PHE A 325 -17.22 -26.36 20.63
C PHE A 325 -17.50 -27.85 20.42
N ALA A 326 -17.06 -28.47 19.34
CA ALA A 326 -17.21 -29.91 19.10
C ALA A 326 -16.48 -30.75 20.15
N VAL A 327 -15.26 -30.35 20.52
CA VAL A 327 -14.49 -31.00 21.57
C VAL A 327 -15.14 -30.76 22.96
N GLY A 328 -15.55 -29.51 23.22
CA GLY A 328 -16.25 -29.14 24.45
C GLY A 328 -17.53 -29.97 24.69
N ALA A 329 -18.35 -30.05 23.64
CA ALA A 329 -19.62 -30.83 23.69
C ALA A 329 -19.39 -32.33 23.93
N LYS A 330 -18.33 -32.93 23.34
CA LYS A 330 -17.94 -34.32 23.60
C LYS A 330 -17.51 -34.57 25.05
N GLY A 331 -16.80 -33.63 25.67
CA GLY A 331 -16.43 -33.72 27.09
C GLY A 331 -17.63 -33.70 28.03
N GLN A 332 -18.73 -33.08 27.61
CA GLN A 332 -19.95 -32.92 28.39
C GLN A 332 -21.03 -34.00 28.11
N VAL A 333 -20.79 -34.96 27.21
CA VAL A 333 -21.77 -35.95 26.75
C VAL A 333 -22.39 -36.72 27.95
N ARG A 334 -21.59 -37.05 28.97
CA ARG A 334 -22.09 -37.78 30.16
C ARG A 334 -23.00 -36.88 31.01
N GLU A 335 -22.67 -35.62 31.18
CA GLU A 335 -23.48 -34.67 31.96
C GLU A 335 -24.79 -34.36 31.22
N LEU A 336 -24.72 -34.17 29.89
CA LEU A 336 -25.91 -33.96 29.06
C LEU A 336 -26.78 -35.22 28.93
N ALA A 337 -26.20 -36.42 28.97
CA ALA A 337 -26.95 -37.69 29.01
C ALA A 337 -27.67 -37.88 30.34
N LEU A 338 -27.05 -37.47 31.46
CA LEU A 338 -27.71 -37.44 32.77
C LEU A 338 -28.89 -36.46 32.78
N LEU A 339 -28.71 -35.29 32.15
CA LEU A 339 -29.77 -34.30 32.00
C LEU A 339 -30.95 -34.87 31.17
N ALA A 340 -30.64 -35.60 30.08
CA ALA A 340 -31.65 -36.29 29.28
C ALA A 340 -32.36 -37.40 30.05
N ALA A 341 -31.64 -38.15 30.92
CA ALA A 341 -32.21 -39.18 31.75
C ALA A 341 -33.14 -38.62 32.84
N THR A 342 -32.96 -37.36 33.26
CA THR A 342 -33.86 -36.65 34.17
C THR A 342 -35.03 -35.97 33.46
N GLY A 343 -35.26 -36.25 32.15
CA GLY A 343 -36.42 -35.78 31.39
C GLY A 343 -36.20 -34.51 30.56
N ALA A 344 -34.95 -34.04 30.38
CA ALA A 344 -34.72 -32.91 29.54
C ALA A 344 -34.88 -33.26 28.05
N GLU A 345 -35.70 -32.50 27.36
CA GLU A 345 -35.94 -32.66 25.92
C GLU A 345 -34.73 -32.21 25.05
N ALA A 346 -34.66 -32.75 23.83
CA ALA A 346 -33.61 -32.41 22.84
C ALA A 346 -33.46 -30.92 22.60
N PRO A 347 -34.50 -30.07 22.53
CA PRO A 347 -34.37 -28.62 22.43
C PRO A 347 -33.65 -27.99 23.62
N THR A 348 -33.88 -28.48 24.84
CA THR A 348 -33.22 -27.98 26.06
C THR A 348 -31.72 -28.32 26.05
N ILE A 349 -31.33 -29.51 25.64
CA ILE A 349 -29.93 -29.95 25.53
C ILE A 349 -29.21 -29.09 24.46
N ARG A 350 -29.88 -28.87 23.32
CA ARG A 350 -29.37 -28.00 22.28
C ARG A 350 -29.16 -26.56 22.76
N SER A 351 -30.10 -26.02 23.57
CA SER A 351 -30.03 -24.66 24.11
C SER A 351 -28.87 -24.48 25.09
N VAL A 352 -28.45 -25.54 25.86
CA VAL A 352 -27.29 -25.49 26.75
C VAL A 352 -25.98 -25.28 25.96
N VAL A 353 -25.79 -26.05 24.87
CA VAL A 353 -24.60 -25.95 24.03
C VAL A 353 -24.59 -24.60 23.29
N MET A 354 -25.75 -24.15 22.81
CA MET A 354 -25.89 -22.83 22.15
C MET A 354 -25.62 -21.67 23.11
N ALA A 355 -26.06 -21.80 24.39
CA ALA A 355 -25.79 -20.78 25.41
C ALA A 355 -24.29 -20.68 25.75
N ALA A 356 -23.56 -21.79 25.73
CA ALA A 356 -22.10 -21.76 25.88
C ALA A 356 -21.44 -21.05 24.69
N GLY A 357 -21.90 -21.30 23.45
CA GLY A 357 -21.46 -20.59 22.25
C GLY A 357 -21.75 -19.08 22.32
N LEU A 358 -22.95 -18.70 22.80
CA LEU A 358 -23.35 -17.31 22.99
C LEU A 358 -22.42 -16.58 23.97
N TRP A 359 -22.12 -17.18 25.12
CA TRP A 359 -21.26 -16.54 26.12
C TRP A 359 -19.80 -16.46 25.70
N LEU A 360 -19.22 -17.59 25.27
CA LEU A 360 -17.80 -17.63 24.88
C LEU A 360 -17.56 -16.83 23.59
N GLY A 361 -18.49 -16.92 22.61
CA GLY A 361 -18.44 -16.13 21.38
C GLY A 361 -18.59 -14.64 21.66
N GLY A 362 -19.59 -14.24 22.49
CA GLY A 362 -19.80 -12.84 22.82
C GLY A 362 -18.61 -12.22 23.57
N ILE A 363 -18.06 -12.94 24.57
CA ILE A 363 -16.85 -12.47 25.28
C ILE A 363 -15.65 -12.42 24.36
N GLY A 364 -15.43 -13.44 23.51
CA GLY A 364 -14.30 -13.50 22.58
C GLY A 364 -14.33 -12.38 21.54
N VAL A 365 -15.51 -12.11 20.95
CA VAL A 365 -15.72 -11.04 19.98
C VAL A 365 -15.55 -9.66 20.62
N ALA A 366 -16.17 -9.43 21.80
CA ALA A 366 -16.04 -8.14 22.49
C ALA A 366 -14.58 -7.86 22.94
N ALA A 367 -13.91 -8.88 23.48
CA ALA A 367 -12.51 -8.79 23.86
C ALA A 367 -11.62 -8.59 22.64
N GLY A 368 -11.91 -9.26 21.51
CA GLY A 368 -11.20 -9.09 20.25
C GLY A 368 -11.31 -7.67 19.71
N ALA A 369 -12.52 -7.12 19.65
CA ALA A 369 -12.73 -5.75 19.23
C ALA A 369 -11.99 -4.76 20.15
N ALA A 370 -12.08 -4.94 21.47
CA ALA A 370 -11.39 -4.06 22.43
C ALA A 370 -9.85 -4.13 22.27
N VAL A 371 -9.29 -5.34 22.14
CA VAL A 371 -7.83 -5.53 21.93
C VAL A 371 -7.39 -4.97 20.59
N GLY A 372 -8.16 -5.19 19.51
CA GLY A 372 -7.85 -4.65 18.17
C GLY A 372 -7.85 -3.13 18.15
N LEU A 373 -8.88 -2.49 18.73
CA LEU A 373 -8.96 -1.03 18.86
C LEU A 373 -7.81 -0.49 19.71
N ALA A 374 -7.52 -1.13 20.87
CA ALA A 374 -6.43 -0.70 21.74
C ALA A 374 -5.06 -0.82 21.06
N ALA A 375 -4.83 -1.91 20.30
CA ALA A 375 -3.60 -2.09 19.53
C ALA A 375 -3.47 -1.03 18.43
N ALA A 376 -4.54 -0.75 17.68
CA ALA A 376 -4.55 0.31 16.68
C ALA A 376 -4.29 1.69 17.31
N ALA A 377 -4.95 2.00 18.44
CA ALA A 377 -4.72 3.24 19.17
C ALA A 377 -3.26 3.39 19.63
N ALA A 378 -2.65 2.29 20.11
CA ALA A 378 -1.24 2.28 20.52
C ALA A 378 -0.32 2.58 19.32
N VAL A 379 -0.55 1.91 18.17
CA VAL A 379 0.26 2.13 16.95
C VAL A 379 0.14 3.58 16.49
N VAL A 380 -1.09 4.11 16.38
CA VAL A 380 -1.34 5.51 15.98
C VAL A 380 -0.69 6.48 16.96
N SER A 381 -0.83 6.22 18.27
CA SER A 381 -0.25 7.10 19.31
C SER A 381 1.28 7.11 19.25
N VAL A 382 1.93 5.95 19.11
CA VAL A 382 3.39 5.85 18.99
C VAL A 382 3.87 6.54 17.70
N ALA A 383 3.19 6.33 16.57
CA ALA A 383 3.53 6.99 15.31
C ALA A 383 3.44 8.52 15.43
N ARG A 384 2.37 9.04 16.05
CA ARG A 384 2.19 10.48 16.26
C ARG A 384 3.20 11.08 17.25
N LEU A 385 3.56 10.35 18.31
CA LEU A 385 4.61 10.76 19.24
C LEU A 385 5.96 10.89 18.53
N ASN A 386 6.21 10.05 17.53
CA ASN A 386 7.41 10.12 16.69
C ASN A 386 7.28 11.11 15.51
N GLY A 387 6.30 12.00 15.54
CA GLY A 387 6.11 13.04 14.51
C GLY A 387 5.70 12.52 13.13
N SER A 388 5.17 11.31 13.04
CA SER A 388 4.71 10.76 11.77
C SER A 388 3.38 11.37 11.34
N VAL A 389 3.31 11.91 10.13
CA VAL A 389 2.08 12.41 9.48
C VAL A 389 1.24 11.31 8.83
N ARG A 390 1.72 10.06 8.85
CA ARG A 390 1.01 8.93 8.22
C ARG A 390 -0.36 8.65 8.84
N PHE A 391 -0.53 8.99 10.11
CA PHE A 391 -1.79 8.84 10.84
C PHE A 391 -2.25 10.19 11.36
N PRO A 392 -3.07 10.94 10.60
CA PRO A 392 -3.61 12.23 11.04
C PRO A 392 -4.45 12.11 12.31
N GLY A 393 -5.18 11.00 12.50
CA GLY A 393 -5.98 10.76 13.68
C GLY A 393 -6.20 9.29 14.01
N PHE A 394 -6.92 9.04 15.08
CA PHE A 394 -7.44 7.72 15.44
C PHE A 394 -8.92 7.63 15.06
N HIS A 395 -9.22 6.89 13.98
CA HIS A 395 -10.56 6.82 13.38
C HIS A 395 -11.15 5.41 13.48
N PRO A 396 -11.67 5.00 14.64
CA PRO A 396 -12.47 3.80 14.72
C PRO A 396 -13.83 4.04 14.05
N ASP A 397 -14.12 3.31 12.99
CA ASP A 397 -15.47 3.30 12.40
C ASP A 397 -16.40 2.44 13.25
N PRO A 398 -17.41 3.03 13.94
CA PRO A 398 -18.32 2.29 14.81
C PRO A 398 -19.18 1.30 14.03
N LEU A 399 -19.58 1.63 12.80
CA LEU A 399 -20.42 0.78 11.97
C LEU A 399 -19.63 -0.44 11.50
N LEU A 400 -18.42 -0.24 10.98
CA LEU A 400 -17.55 -1.32 10.54
C LEU A 400 -17.15 -2.21 11.71
N THR A 401 -16.81 -1.64 12.87
CA THR A 401 -16.51 -2.37 14.10
C THR A 401 -17.72 -3.21 14.53
N ALA A 402 -18.93 -2.63 14.55
CA ALA A 402 -20.15 -3.34 14.89
C ALA A 402 -20.47 -4.45 13.88
N LEU A 403 -20.21 -4.23 12.59
CA LEU A 403 -20.38 -5.23 11.55
C LEU A 403 -19.44 -6.42 11.76
N VAL A 404 -18.15 -6.18 12.00
CA VAL A 404 -17.15 -7.22 12.30
C VAL A 404 -17.57 -8.01 13.56
N MET A 405 -18.01 -7.31 14.60
CA MET A 405 -18.51 -7.95 15.82
C MET A 405 -19.75 -8.80 15.57
N ALA A 406 -20.73 -8.29 14.83
CA ALA A 406 -21.96 -9.02 14.48
C ALA A 406 -21.66 -10.26 13.64
N MET A 407 -20.78 -10.12 12.66
CA MET A 407 -20.38 -11.23 11.78
C MET A 407 -19.58 -12.29 12.55
N GLY A 408 -18.61 -11.88 13.40
CA GLY A 408 -17.84 -12.79 14.25
C GLY A 408 -18.74 -13.54 15.25
N PHE A 409 -19.70 -12.83 15.83
CA PHE A 409 -20.70 -13.44 16.73
C PHE A 409 -21.61 -14.42 15.98
N ALA A 410 -22.10 -14.07 14.80
CA ALA A 410 -22.88 -14.96 13.95
C ALA A 410 -22.09 -16.21 13.55
N ALA A 411 -20.80 -16.06 13.19
CA ALA A 411 -19.91 -17.18 12.89
C ALA A 411 -19.78 -18.13 14.09
N CYS A 412 -19.62 -17.60 15.31
CA CYS A 412 -19.57 -18.39 16.54
C CYS A 412 -20.89 -19.15 16.82
N LEU A 413 -22.05 -18.51 16.60
CA LEU A 413 -23.36 -19.15 16.77
C LEU A 413 -23.58 -20.28 15.77
N LEU A 414 -23.24 -20.04 14.49
CA LEU A 414 -23.29 -21.05 13.44
C LEU A 414 -22.36 -22.24 13.75
N ALA A 415 -21.14 -21.93 14.22
CA ALA A 415 -20.17 -22.92 14.63
C ALA A 415 -20.63 -23.79 15.79
N ALA A 416 -21.38 -23.24 16.76
CA ALA A 416 -21.96 -23.98 17.87
C ALA A 416 -23.17 -24.86 17.47
N LEU A 417 -23.81 -24.55 16.33
CA LEU A 417 -25.05 -25.21 15.90
C LEU A 417 -24.84 -26.68 15.52
N ALA A 418 -23.75 -27.02 14.86
CA ALA A 418 -23.45 -28.38 14.42
C ALA A 418 -23.18 -29.31 15.59
N PRO A 419 -22.31 -28.99 16.58
CA PRO A 419 -22.14 -29.78 17.81
C PRO A 419 -23.42 -29.88 18.63
N ALA A 420 -24.20 -28.79 18.74
CA ALA A 420 -25.46 -28.80 19.47
C ALA A 420 -26.50 -29.76 18.86
N ARG A 421 -26.59 -29.82 17.51
CA ARG A 421 -27.45 -30.78 16.81
C ARG A 421 -26.98 -32.23 16.98
N GLN A 422 -25.67 -32.49 16.97
CA GLN A 422 -25.11 -33.82 17.15
C GLN A 422 -25.40 -34.38 18.57
N VAL A 423 -25.20 -33.56 19.61
CA VAL A 423 -25.44 -33.97 21.00
C VAL A 423 -26.93 -34.20 21.27
N ALA A 424 -27.82 -33.35 20.73
CA ALA A 424 -29.27 -33.50 20.90
C ALA A 424 -29.85 -34.76 20.24
N ARG A 425 -29.14 -35.40 19.31
CA ARG A 425 -29.53 -36.67 18.65
C ARG A 425 -28.94 -37.93 19.28
N LEU A 426 -28.14 -37.79 20.37
CA LEU A 426 -27.56 -38.94 21.05
C LEU A 426 -28.61 -39.75 21.79
N ALA A 427 -28.65 -41.06 21.52
CA ALA A 427 -29.47 -41.99 22.30
C ALA A 427 -28.91 -42.14 23.73
N VAL A 428 -29.70 -41.83 24.74
CA VAL A 428 -29.33 -41.82 26.17
C VAL A 428 -28.68 -43.15 26.62
N LEU A 429 -29.22 -44.29 26.18
CA LEU A 429 -28.68 -45.61 26.48
C LEU A 429 -27.30 -45.89 25.86
N GLY A 430 -27.02 -45.34 24.65
CA GLY A 430 -25.73 -45.49 24.01
C GLY A 430 -24.66 -44.59 24.64
N ALA A 431 -25.04 -43.43 25.18
CA ALA A 431 -24.11 -42.50 25.83
C ALA A 431 -23.69 -42.97 27.24
N LEU A 432 -24.50 -43.78 27.91
CA LEU A 432 -24.23 -44.39 29.23
C LEU A 432 -23.42 -45.68 29.13
N LYS A 433 -23.54 -46.44 28.03
CA LYS A 433 -22.69 -47.60 27.71
C LYS A 433 -21.42 -47.15 27.03
N SER A 434 -20.28 -47.47 27.59
CA SER A 434 -18.92 -47.04 27.15
C SER A 434 -18.46 -47.64 25.82
N GLY A 435 -19.36 -48.18 24.99
CA GLY A 435 -19.07 -48.72 23.65
C GLY A 435 -19.23 -47.68 22.54
N ARG A 436 -18.10 -47.20 21.96
CA ARG A 436 -18.11 -46.38 20.79
C ARG A 436 -18.34 -47.23 19.53
N ALA A 437 -19.51 -47.10 18.90
CA ALA A 437 -19.65 -47.48 17.49
C ALA A 437 -19.04 -46.38 16.60
N PRO A 438 -18.11 -46.70 15.67
CA PRO A 438 -17.64 -45.73 14.72
C PRO A 438 -18.81 -45.32 13.83
N ALA A 439 -19.12 -44.03 13.81
CA ALA A 439 -20.11 -43.49 12.88
C ALA A 439 -19.57 -43.66 11.45
N PRO A 440 -20.32 -44.26 10.51
CA PRO A 440 -19.91 -44.39 9.13
C PRO A 440 -19.71 -43.00 8.52
N ALA A 441 -18.69 -42.86 7.72
CA ALA A 441 -18.49 -41.62 6.94
C ALA A 441 -19.71 -41.45 6.04
N GLY A 442 -20.46 -40.40 6.26
CA GLY A 442 -21.65 -40.12 5.44
C GLY A 442 -21.20 -39.85 4.00
N LYS A 443 -21.66 -40.71 3.07
CA LYS A 443 -21.48 -40.49 1.61
C LYS A 443 -21.96 -39.08 1.21
N ALA A 444 -22.92 -38.52 1.93
CA ALA A 444 -23.49 -37.22 1.70
C ALA A 444 -22.46 -36.06 1.84
N SER A 445 -21.56 -36.07 2.85
CA SER A 445 -20.56 -35.00 3.02
C SER A 445 -19.55 -34.98 1.88
N THR A 446 -19.21 -36.14 1.32
CA THR A 446 -18.31 -36.25 0.19
C THR A 446 -18.96 -35.74 -1.10
N VAL A 447 -20.21 -36.13 -1.35
CA VAL A 447 -20.96 -35.69 -2.53
C VAL A 447 -21.16 -34.16 -2.45
N VAL A 448 -21.63 -33.64 -1.33
CA VAL A 448 -21.83 -32.19 -1.15
C VAL A 448 -20.49 -31.45 -1.29
N GLY A 449 -19.41 -31.94 -0.68
CA GLY A 449 -18.09 -31.36 -0.81
C GLY A 449 -17.60 -31.33 -2.27
N SER A 450 -17.76 -32.42 -3.01
CA SER A 450 -17.35 -32.47 -4.44
C SER A 450 -18.21 -31.55 -5.33
N VAL A 451 -19.50 -31.44 -5.08
CA VAL A 451 -20.40 -30.51 -5.79
C VAL A 451 -19.99 -29.05 -5.50
N LEU A 452 -19.76 -28.71 -4.23
CA LEU A 452 -19.31 -27.37 -3.85
C LEU A 452 -17.93 -27.03 -4.45
N LEU A 453 -17.03 -28.02 -4.59
CA LEU A 453 -15.74 -27.80 -5.27
C LEU A 453 -15.95 -27.46 -6.75
N GLY A 454 -16.88 -28.14 -7.39
CA GLY A 454 -17.27 -27.85 -8.79
C GLY A 454 -17.88 -26.44 -8.93
N VAL A 455 -18.76 -26.05 -7.99
CA VAL A 455 -19.34 -24.70 -7.95
C VAL A 455 -18.25 -23.63 -7.72
N ALA A 456 -17.33 -23.89 -6.79
CA ALA A 456 -16.20 -22.97 -6.51
C ALA A 456 -15.32 -22.80 -7.76
N ALA A 457 -14.96 -23.92 -8.40
CA ALA A 457 -14.17 -23.88 -9.64
C ALA A 457 -14.90 -23.12 -10.76
N ALA A 458 -16.22 -23.36 -10.92
CA ALA A 458 -17.03 -22.65 -11.90
C ALA A 458 -17.15 -21.15 -11.60
N ALA A 459 -17.28 -20.76 -10.32
CA ALA A 459 -17.32 -19.35 -9.92
C ALA A 459 -15.99 -18.64 -10.17
N LEU A 460 -14.88 -19.29 -9.79
CA LEU A 460 -13.53 -18.75 -10.04
C LEU A 460 -13.24 -18.63 -11.54
N ALA A 461 -13.51 -19.68 -12.30
CA ALA A 461 -13.35 -19.67 -13.75
C ALA A 461 -14.28 -18.64 -14.44
N GLY A 462 -15.51 -18.53 -14.00
CA GLY A 462 -16.49 -17.57 -14.53
C GLY A 462 -16.07 -16.12 -14.24
N GLY A 463 -15.59 -15.82 -13.03
CA GLY A 463 -15.06 -14.50 -12.69
C GLY A 463 -13.83 -14.14 -13.52
N THR A 464 -12.89 -15.08 -13.71
CA THR A 464 -11.71 -14.88 -14.55
C THR A 464 -12.09 -14.74 -16.03
N TRP A 465 -13.01 -15.55 -16.51
CA TRP A 465 -13.50 -15.46 -17.91
C TRP A 465 -14.16 -14.11 -18.19
N LEU A 466 -15.00 -13.61 -17.25
CA LEU A 466 -15.62 -12.29 -17.37
C LEU A 466 -14.57 -11.17 -17.42
N ALA A 467 -13.49 -11.30 -16.63
CA ALA A 467 -12.41 -10.32 -16.63
C ALA A 467 -11.69 -10.31 -18.00
N VAL A 468 -11.28 -11.48 -18.49
CA VAL A 468 -10.53 -11.62 -19.76
C VAL A 468 -11.37 -11.21 -20.98
N THR A 469 -12.70 -11.43 -20.95
CA THR A 469 -13.59 -11.07 -22.09
C THR A 469 -14.10 -9.63 -22.04
N SER A 470 -13.73 -8.83 -21.03
CA SER A 470 -14.12 -7.42 -20.92
C SER A 470 -13.01 -6.54 -21.50
N GLU A 471 -12.91 -6.48 -22.84
CA GLU A 471 -11.89 -5.68 -23.54
C GLU A 471 -12.14 -4.16 -23.41
N ASP A 472 -13.40 -3.75 -23.27
CA ASP A 472 -13.77 -2.34 -23.06
C ASP A 472 -13.61 -1.95 -21.58
N PRO A 473 -12.82 -0.93 -21.25
CA PRO A 473 -12.59 -0.48 -19.88
C PRO A 473 -13.87 -0.06 -19.14
N ASP A 474 -14.86 0.51 -19.79
CA ASP A 474 -16.13 0.90 -19.17
C ASP A 474 -16.98 -0.33 -18.86
N VAL A 475 -16.99 -1.31 -19.77
CA VAL A 475 -17.62 -2.61 -19.56
C VAL A 475 -16.91 -3.36 -18.44
N PHE A 476 -15.56 -3.36 -18.40
CA PHE A 476 -14.78 -3.94 -17.33
C PHE A 476 -15.10 -3.27 -15.99
N ALA A 477 -15.06 -1.94 -15.90
CA ALA A 477 -15.39 -1.19 -14.68
C ALA A 477 -16.79 -1.52 -14.16
N SER A 478 -17.79 -1.62 -15.04
CA SER A 478 -19.15 -1.98 -14.66
C SER A 478 -19.29 -3.44 -14.18
N ARG A 479 -18.46 -4.36 -14.66
CA ARG A 479 -18.45 -5.79 -14.30
C ARG A 479 -17.55 -6.12 -13.11
N THR A 480 -16.61 -5.24 -12.76
CA THR A 480 -15.64 -5.48 -11.65
C THR A 480 -16.30 -5.88 -10.33
N PRO A 481 -17.45 -5.31 -9.90
CA PRO A 481 -18.13 -5.78 -8.70
C PRO A 481 -18.59 -7.24 -8.81
N LEU A 482 -19.13 -7.65 -9.96
CA LEU A 482 -19.57 -9.02 -10.20
C LEU A 482 -18.39 -9.99 -10.22
N ILE A 483 -17.29 -9.62 -10.89
CA ILE A 483 -16.04 -10.39 -10.91
C ILE A 483 -15.53 -10.60 -9.47
N ALA A 484 -15.46 -9.53 -8.67
CA ALA A 484 -15.04 -9.59 -7.28
C ALA A 484 -15.92 -10.54 -6.45
N TRP A 485 -17.26 -10.45 -6.58
CA TRP A 485 -18.18 -11.33 -5.87
C TRP A 485 -18.05 -12.80 -6.28
N LEU A 486 -17.83 -13.09 -7.55
CA LEU A 486 -17.61 -14.46 -8.05
C LEU A 486 -16.31 -15.04 -7.49
N LEU A 487 -15.22 -14.27 -7.47
CA LEU A 487 -13.92 -14.72 -6.99
C LEU A 487 -13.91 -14.90 -5.46
N VAL A 488 -14.41 -13.93 -4.70
CA VAL A 488 -14.51 -14.01 -3.24
C VAL A 488 -15.48 -15.10 -2.80
N GLY A 489 -16.66 -15.16 -3.42
CA GLY A 489 -17.65 -16.19 -3.17
C GLY A 489 -17.15 -17.59 -3.53
N GLY A 490 -16.48 -17.71 -4.68
CA GLY A 490 -15.83 -18.95 -5.13
C GLY A 490 -14.77 -19.44 -4.14
N ALA A 491 -13.94 -18.53 -3.62
CA ALA A 491 -12.94 -18.84 -2.60
C ALA A 491 -13.58 -19.40 -1.31
N LEU A 492 -14.62 -18.75 -0.80
CA LEU A 492 -15.34 -19.20 0.41
C LEU A 492 -15.99 -20.58 0.23
N VAL A 493 -16.65 -20.78 -0.91
CA VAL A 493 -17.25 -22.07 -1.25
C VAL A 493 -16.16 -23.14 -1.41
N GLY A 494 -15.03 -22.80 -2.00
CA GLY A 494 -13.87 -23.68 -2.17
C GLY A 494 -13.26 -24.13 -0.83
N VAL A 495 -13.01 -23.20 0.08
CA VAL A 495 -12.51 -23.52 1.42
C VAL A 495 -13.51 -24.38 2.19
N THR A 496 -14.80 -24.04 2.12
CA THR A 496 -15.88 -24.83 2.75
C THR A 496 -15.93 -26.24 2.16
N SER A 497 -15.77 -26.39 0.85
CA SER A 497 -15.67 -27.67 0.16
C SER A 497 -14.49 -28.51 0.67
N LEU A 498 -13.28 -27.90 0.73
CA LEU A 498 -12.08 -28.58 1.21
C LEU A 498 -12.24 -29.06 2.66
N VAL A 499 -12.89 -28.26 3.52
CA VAL A 499 -13.22 -28.67 4.89
C VAL A 499 -14.13 -29.91 4.91
N LEU A 500 -15.15 -29.97 4.05
CA LEU A 500 -16.03 -31.15 3.94
C LEU A 500 -15.30 -32.36 3.37
N LEU A 501 -14.37 -32.17 2.46
CA LEU A 501 -13.56 -33.24 1.83
C LEU A 501 -12.38 -33.69 2.70
N THR A 502 -11.97 -32.93 3.71
CA THR A 502 -10.84 -33.23 4.63
C THR A 502 -10.92 -34.65 5.19
N GLY A 503 -12.14 -35.11 5.55
CA GLY A 503 -12.36 -36.46 6.07
C GLY A 503 -11.95 -37.56 5.07
N GLN A 504 -12.17 -37.36 3.79
CA GLN A 504 -11.79 -38.30 2.73
C GLN A 504 -10.29 -38.19 2.42
N LEU A 505 -9.73 -36.97 2.42
CA LEU A 505 -8.30 -36.74 2.21
C LEU A 505 -7.46 -37.42 3.29
N VAL A 506 -7.88 -37.35 4.56
CA VAL A 506 -7.25 -38.07 5.68
C VAL A 506 -7.25 -39.59 5.44
N VAL A 507 -8.34 -40.17 4.92
CA VAL A 507 -8.41 -41.60 4.61
C VAL A 507 -7.48 -41.96 3.43
N LEU A 508 -7.49 -41.14 2.39
CA LEU A 508 -6.63 -41.34 1.23
C LEU A 508 -5.15 -41.32 1.63
N LEU A 509 -4.79 -40.34 2.47
CA LEU A 509 -3.42 -40.23 3.00
C LEU A 509 -3.05 -41.46 3.85
N ALA A 510 -3.97 -41.90 4.73
CA ALA A 510 -3.75 -43.08 5.54
C ALA A 510 -3.53 -44.37 4.72
N LYS A 511 -4.23 -44.53 3.58
CA LYS A 511 -4.03 -45.63 2.64
C LYS A 511 -2.63 -45.62 2.00
N ARG A 512 -2.10 -44.42 1.72
CA ARG A 512 -0.77 -44.22 1.12
C ARG A 512 0.37 -44.20 2.16
N ALA A 513 0.08 -44.14 3.44
CA ALA A 513 1.05 -44.02 4.53
C ALA A 513 1.91 -45.28 4.78
N GLY A 514 1.77 -46.33 3.98
CA GLY A 514 2.51 -47.58 4.17
C GLY A 514 4.05 -47.46 4.13
N ARG A 515 4.57 -46.44 3.46
CA ARG A 515 6.02 -46.16 3.37
C ARG A 515 6.58 -45.33 4.52
N LEU A 516 5.71 -44.80 5.41
CA LEU A 516 6.15 -43.96 6.54
C LEU A 516 6.78 -44.83 7.67
N PRO A 517 7.64 -44.24 8.52
CA PRO A 517 8.10 -44.86 9.76
C PRO A 517 6.95 -45.32 10.64
N LEU A 518 7.19 -46.26 11.57
CA LEU A 518 6.14 -46.88 12.40
C LEU A 518 5.21 -45.86 13.08
N ALA A 519 5.79 -44.81 13.68
CA ALA A 519 5.00 -43.77 14.37
C ALA A 519 4.10 -43.01 13.38
N GLY A 520 4.57 -42.70 12.18
CA GLY A 520 3.78 -42.03 11.13
C GLY A 520 2.66 -42.93 10.58
N ARG A 521 2.93 -44.24 10.35
CA ARG A 521 1.88 -45.20 9.94
C ARG A 521 0.79 -45.34 10.98
N MET A 522 1.20 -45.39 12.27
CA MET A 522 0.24 -45.47 13.38
C MET A 522 -0.58 -44.18 13.47
N ALA A 523 0.05 -43.03 13.38
CA ALA A 523 -0.62 -41.72 13.39
C ALA A 523 -1.65 -41.60 12.25
N ALA A 524 -1.29 -41.98 11.03
CA ALA A 524 -2.18 -41.93 9.87
C ALA A 524 -3.39 -42.86 9.99
N ARG A 525 -3.18 -44.08 10.51
CA ARG A 525 -4.27 -45.01 10.77
C ARG A 525 -5.17 -44.52 11.89
N ASP A 526 -4.59 -43.98 12.97
CA ASP A 526 -5.35 -43.37 14.07
C ASP A 526 -6.20 -42.18 13.59
N ALA A 527 -5.62 -41.28 12.84
CA ALA A 527 -6.32 -40.14 12.22
C ALA A 527 -7.52 -40.60 11.37
N SER A 528 -7.34 -41.65 10.56
CA SER A 528 -8.42 -42.18 9.72
C SER A 528 -9.54 -42.89 10.52
N ARG A 529 -9.21 -43.48 11.66
CA ARG A 529 -10.20 -44.11 12.58
C ARG A 529 -10.94 -43.04 13.42
N ASN A 530 -10.21 -42.01 13.85
CA ASN A 530 -10.72 -40.98 14.76
C ASN A 530 -11.00 -39.66 14.01
N ARG A 531 -11.65 -39.74 12.83
CA ARG A 531 -11.96 -38.56 11.96
C ARG A 531 -12.69 -37.45 12.67
N SER A 532 -13.61 -37.80 13.56
CA SER A 532 -14.40 -36.83 14.32
C SER A 532 -13.53 -35.89 15.19
N ARG A 533 -12.26 -36.22 15.36
CA ARG A 533 -11.26 -35.45 16.10
C ARG A 533 -10.26 -34.77 15.13
N THR A 534 -9.78 -35.53 14.15
CA THR A 534 -8.75 -35.04 13.20
C THR A 534 -9.29 -34.03 12.22
N VAL A 535 -10.51 -34.21 11.68
CA VAL A 535 -11.10 -33.30 10.66
C VAL A 535 -11.24 -31.86 11.19
N PRO A 536 -11.82 -31.60 12.39
CA PRO A 536 -11.88 -30.24 12.90
C PRO A 536 -10.50 -29.60 13.15
N ALA A 537 -9.51 -30.42 13.52
CA ALA A 537 -8.15 -29.96 13.72
C ALA A 537 -7.47 -29.51 12.41
N VAL A 538 -7.57 -30.36 11.37
CA VAL A 538 -7.06 -30.01 10.03
C VAL A 538 -7.81 -28.80 9.45
N ALA A 539 -9.13 -28.71 9.64
CA ALA A 539 -9.94 -27.60 9.17
C ALA A 539 -9.53 -26.26 9.80
N ALA A 540 -9.19 -26.27 11.09
CA ALA A 540 -8.71 -25.08 11.79
C ALA A 540 -7.35 -24.60 11.25
N VAL A 541 -6.41 -25.53 11.05
CA VAL A 541 -5.10 -25.20 10.44
C VAL A 541 -5.26 -24.75 9.00
N LEU A 542 -6.12 -25.41 8.21
CA LEU A 542 -6.43 -25.04 6.84
C LEU A 542 -6.93 -23.59 6.77
N ALA A 543 -7.88 -23.20 7.62
CA ALA A 543 -8.44 -21.84 7.60
C ALA A 543 -7.37 -20.78 7.90
N ALA A 544 -6.56 -20.98 8.95
CA ALA A 544 -5.51 -20.06 9.33
C ALA A 544 -4.45 -19.90 8.23
N THR A 545 -4.05 -21.01 7.59
CA THR A 545 -3.07 -20.96 6.50
C THR A 545 -3.66 -20.41 5.20
N THR A 546 -4.97 -20.58 4.95
CA THR A 546 -5.65 -19.96 3.80
C THR A 546 -5.58 -18.43 3.92
N LEU A 547 -5.94 -17.89 5.08
CA LEU A 547 -5.90 -16.44 5.33
C LEU A 547 -4.47 -15.90 5.21
N ALA A 548 -3.49 -16.57 5.85
CA ALA A 548 -2.10 -16.14 5.80
C ALA A 548 -1.52 -16.17 4.38
N SER A 549 -1.76 -17.25 3.62
CA SER A 549 -1.24 -17.37 2.26
C SER A 549 -1.91 -16.42 1.28
N ALA A 550 -3.22 -16.18 1.41
CA ALA A 550 -3.90 -15.15 0.61
C ALA A 550 -3.36 -13.76 0.92
N GLY A 551 -3.20 -13.41 2.20
CA GLY A 551 -2.63 -12.12 2.62
C GLY A 551 -1.20 -11.91 2.12
N MET A 552 -0.36 -12.96 2.16
CA MET A 552 1.01 -12.90 1.63
C MET A 552 1.04 -12.68 0.11
N VAL A 553 0.18 -13.34 -0.66
CA VAL A 553 0.10 -13.13 -2.11
C VAL A 553 -0.37 -11.72 -2.45
N LEU A 554 -1.41 -11.22 -1.76
CA LEU A 554 -1.89 -9.85 -1.97
C LEU A 554 -0.82 -8.81 -1.62
N ALA A 555 -0.15 -8.95 -0.47
CA ALA A 555 0.91 -8.03 -0.04
C ALA A 555 2.13 -8.08 -0.99
N ALA A 556 2.58 -9.27 -1.39
CA ALA A 556 3.71 -9.41 -2.31
C ALA A 556 3.40 -8.86 -3.71
N SER A 557 2.16 -9.04 -4.19
CA SER A 557 1.73 -8.52 -5.50
C SER A 557 1.64 -6.99 -5.47
N GLN A 558 1.14 -6.40 -4.37
CA GLN A 558 1.13 -4.94 -4.20
C GLN A 558 2.55 -4.37 -4.14
N HIS A 559 3.44 -5.00 -3.39
CA HIS A 559 4.84 -4.58 -3.33
C HIS A 559 5.52 -4.65 -4.70
N ALA A 560 5.32 -5.73 -5.45
CA ALA A 560 5.85 -5.85 -6.81
C ALA A 560 5.26 -4.78 -7.75
N ASN A 561 3.98 -4.44 -7.60
CA ASN A 561 3.35 -3.38 -8.38
C ASN A 561 3.92 -1.99 -8.03
N GLU A 562 4.21 -1.72 -6.76
CA GLU A 562 4.87 -0.49 -6.34
C GLU A 562 6.29 -0.39 -6.90
N GLN A 563 7.04 -1.50 -6.91
CA GLN A 563 8.37 -1.57 -7.53
C GLN A 563 8.31 -1.34 -9.05
N GLN A 564 7.34 -1.93 -9.76
CA GLN A 564 7.17 -1.74 -11.21
C GLN A 564 6.70 -0.34 -11.57
N ASN A 565 5.91 0.31 -10.71
CA ASN A 565 5.45 1.68 -10.91
C ASN A 565 6.41 2.72 -10.34
N HIS A 566 7.57 2.30 -9.81
CA HIS A 566 8.58 3.23 -9.34
C HIS A 566 9.16 4.02 -10.52
N HIS A 567 9.12 5.34 -10.41
CA HIS A 567 9.71 6.23 -11.41
C HIS A 567 11.20 6.40 -11.14
N TRP A 568 11.99 5.63 -11.84
CA TRP A 568 13.44 5.68 -11.74
C TRP A 568 13.98 6.99 -12.33
N SER A 569 14.69 7.77 -11.56
CA SER A 569 15.44 8.94 -12.05
C SER A 569 16.83 8.54 -12.57
N ALA A 570 17.39 7.48 -12.05
CA ALA A 570 18.67 6.86 -12.41
C ALA A 570 18.71 5.42 -11.84
N LEU A 571 19.82 4.71 -11.93
CA LEU A 571 20.01 3.44 -11.23
C LEU A 571 20.17 3.68 -9.72
N LYS A 572 20.00 2.61 -8.94
CA LYS A 572 20.14 2.68 -7.48
C LYS A 572 21.48 3.26 -7.04
N ASN A 573 21.46 4.17 -6.08
CA ASN A 573 22.60 4.93 -5.58
C ASN A 573 23.25 5.83 -6.64
N GLN A 574 22.59 6.10 -7.75
CA GLN A 574 23.05 7.11 -8.71
C GLN A 574 22.38 8.45 -8.49
N ALA A 575 23.06 9.50 -8.90
CA ALA A 575 22.52 10.84 -8.99
C ALA A 575 22.83 11.43 -10.36
N VAL A 576 21.94 12.28 -10.85
CA VAL A 576 22.11 13.04 -12.09
C VAL A 576 22.16 14.52 -11.74
N LEU A 577 23.29 15.15 -12.02
CA LEU A 577 23.52 16.57 -11.78
C LEU A 577 23.53 17.32 -13.11
N PRO A 578 22.67 18.33 -13.34
CA PRO A 578 22.65 19.08 -14.60
C PRO A 578 23.94 19.89 -14.75
N LEU A 579 24.56 19.87 -15.93
CA LEU A 579 25.73 20.69 -16.25
C LEU A 579 25.35 22.03 -16.84
N SER A 580 24.10 22.41 -16.73
CA SER A 580 23.64 23.75 -17.05
C SER A 580 22.48 24.16 -16.16
N VAL A 581 22.50 25.43 -15.79
CA VAL A 581 21.45 26.02 -14.95
C VAL A 581 20.76 27.11 -15.77
N TRP A 582 19.43 26.96 -15.85
CA TRP A 582 18.59 28.00 -16.46
C TRP A 582 18.63 29.29 -15.61
N GLN A 583 18.66 30.44 -16.30
CA GLN A 583 18.55 31.74 -15.64
C GLN A 583 17.15 32.32 -15.86
N PRO A 584 16.53 32.87 -14.83
CA PRO A 584 15.26 33.56 -15.00
C PRO A 584 15.41 34.79 -15.91
N PRO A 585 14.37 35.18 -16.63
CA PRO A 585 14.38 36.41 -17.43
C PRO A 585 14.78 37.61 -16.55
N VAL A 586 15.59 38.49 -17.09
CA VAL A 586 15.92 39.75 -16.43
C VAL A 586 14.77 40.76 -16.59
N ALA A 587 14.82 41.87 -15.83
CA ALA A 587 13.72 42.84 -15.76
C ALA A 587 13.31 43.46 -17.10
N ASP A 588 14.13 43.41 -18.14
CA ASP A 588 13.83 43.86 -19.49
C ASP A 588 13.19 42.80 -20.38
N GLY A 589 12.89 41.63 -19.82
CA GLY A 589 12.29 40.49 -20.52
C GLY A 589 13.29 39.63 -21.33
N THR A 590 14.58 39.96 -21.33
CA THR A 590 15.59 39.10 -21.93
C THR A 590 15.81 37.85 -21.10
N VAL A 591 15.87 36.68 -21.76
CA VAL A 591 16.22 35.39 -21.12
C VAL A 591 17.73 35.24 -21.28
N PRO A 592 18.52 35.31 -20.21
CA PRO A 592 19.95 35.10 -20.28
C PRO A 592 20.27 33.64 -20.71
N ASP A 593 21.44 33.48 -21.33
CA ASP A 593 21.95 32.15 -21.62
C ASP A 593 22.09 31.33 -20.36
N SER A 594 21.79 30.02 -20.45
CA SER A 594 22.01 29.11 -19.32
C SER A 594 23.48 29.08 -18.93
N VAL A 595 23.77 29.12 -17.65
CA VAL A 595 25.16 29.00 -17.14
C VAL A 595 25.61 27.57 -17.33
N ARG A 596 26.73 27.37 -17.98
CA ARG A 596 27.42 26.09 -18.09
C ARG A 596 28.24 25.83 -16.84
N ILE A 597 28.11 24.64 -16.33
CA ILE A 597 28.86 24.15 -15.17
C ILE A 597 29.98 23.24 -15.65
N ASP A 598 31.17 23.51 -15.15
CA ASP A 598 32.35 22.67 -15.43
C ASP A 598 32.21 21.32 -14.69
N PRO A 599 32.10 20.17 -15.37
CA PRO A 599 32.01 18.87 -14.75
C PRO A 599 33.20 18.59 -13.82
N ALA A 600 34.43 19.02 -14.14
CA ALA A 600 35.61 18.79 -13.33
C ALA A 600 35.52 19.52 -11.97
N ALA A 601 34.90 20.71 -11.94
CA ALA A 601 34.65 21.41 -10.67
C ALA A 601 33.66 20.66 -9.77
N VAL A 602 32.60 20.11 -10.37
CA VAL A 602 31.59 19.30 -9.63
C VAL A 602 32.22 18.00 -9.13
N GLU A 603 32.99 17.29 -9.95
CA GLU A 603 33.67 16.05 -9.56
C GLU A 603 34.63 16.29 -8.39
N SER A 604 35.42 17.37 -8.47
CA SER A 604 36.33 17.75 -7.39
C SER A 604 35.58 18.10 -6.09
N ALA A 605 34.47 18.82 -6.17
CA ALA A 605 33.65 19.16 -5.01
C ALA A 605 33.04 17.93 -4.37
N LEU A 606 32.49 17.00 -5.17
CA LEU A 606 31.92 15.74 -4.69
C LEU A 606 32.96 14.86 -4.03
N GLY A 607 34.12 14.66 -4.65
CA GLY A 607 35.22 13.85 -4.10
C GLY A 607 35.81 14.40 -2.80
N ASN A 608 35.70 15.71 -2.57
CA ASN A 608 36.10 16.34 -1.31
C ASN A 608 35.00 16.26 -0.21
N ALA A 609 33.72 16.17 -0.61
CA ALA A 609 32.59 16.15 0.31
C ALA A 609 32.30 14.76 0.87
N VAL A 610 32.39 13.73 0.02
CA VAL A 610 32.05 12.34 0.36
C VAL A 610 33.04 11.36 -0.29
N ASP A 611 33.40 10.33 0.46
CA ASP A 611 34.29 9.25 0.02
C ASP A 611 33.54 8.07 -0.65
N THR A 612 32.22 8.19 -0.77
CA THR A 612 31.37 7.15 -1.33
C THR A 612 31.23 7.22 -2.87
N VAL A 613 31.83 8.18 -3.52
CA VAL A 613 31.81 8.29 -4.99
C VAL A 613 32.67 7.18 -5.60
N GLU A 614 32.07 6.28 -6.37
CA GLU A 614 32.79 5.20 -7.06
C GLU A 614 33.30 5.67 -8.43
N TRP A 615 32.41 6.32 -9.20
CA TRP A 615 32.76 6.89 -10.51
C TRP A 615 31.78 7.99 -10.89
N THR A 616 32.22 8.82 -11.83
CA THR A 616 31.43 9.86 -12.48
C THR A 616 31.44 9.69 -14.00
N ARG A 617 30.39 10.16 -14.68
CA ARG A 617 30.33 10.13 -16.14
C ARG A 617 29.54 11.32 -16.67
N VAL A 618 30.13 12.07 -17.58
CA VAL A 618 29.42 13.13 -18.31
C VAL A 618 28.50 12.51 -19.35
N LEU A 619 27.21 12.78 -19.22
CA LEU A 619 26.20 12.44 -20.20
C LEU A 619 26.08 13.54 -21.23
N ARG A 620 26.11 13.14 -22.50
CA ARG A 620 25.99 14.02 -23.64
C ARG A 620 24.67 13.83 -24.35
N THR A 621 24.04 14.90 -24.75
CA THR A 621 22.75 14.85 -25.44
C THR A 621 22.75 15.87 -26.60
N ALA A 622 21.70 15.83 -27.42
CA ALA A 622 21.50 16.86 -28.42
C ALA A 622 21.22 18.22 -27.76
N ALA A 623 21.91 19.23 -28.15
CA ALA A 623 21.70 20.61 -27.67
C ALA A 623 20.33 21.13 -28.08
N THR A 624 19.48 21.41 -27.08
CA THR A 624 18.16 22.03 -27.27
C THR A 624 18.06 23.42 -26.64
N ARG A 625 19.20 23.96 -26.25
CA ARG A 625 19.30 25.20 -25.47
C ARG A 625 19.12 26.44 -26.33
N ASN A 626 18.56 27.48 -25.68
CA ASN A 626 18.32 28.80 -26.27
C ASN A 626 17.28 28.84 -27.39
N CYS A 627 16.37 27.83 -27.39
CA CYS A 627 15.18 27.91 -28.22
C CYS A 627 14.11 28.73 -27.47
N ASP A 628 13.82 29.92 -27.96
CA ASP A 628 12.62 30.65 -27.56
C ASP A 628 11.41 29.89 -28.14
N MET A 629 10.70 29.18 -27.22
CA MET A 629 9.57 28.34 -27.58
C MET A 629 8.25 29.12 -27.69
N ARG A 630 8.28 30.47 -27.71
CA ARG A 630 7.11 31.32 -27.91
C ARG A 630 6.87 31.60 -29.39
N PRO A 631 5.84 31.01 -30.02
CA PRO A 631 5.53 31.27 -31.43
C PRO A 631 5.27 32.75 -31.71
N GLU A 632 4.75 33.48 -30.72
CA GLU A 632 4.32 34.88 -30.86
C GLU A 632 5.45 35.88 -30.88
N LEU A 633 6.63 35.54 -30.35
CA LEU A 633 7.80 36.43 -30.36
C LEU A 633 8.69 36.24 -31.59
N VAL A 634 8.47 35.18 -32.36
CA VAL A 634 9.23 34.92 -33.59
C VAL A 634 8.86 35.90 -34.70
N ASP A 635 7.60 36.36 -34.70
CA ASP A 635 7.11 37.33 -35.71
C ASP A 635 7.36 38.81 -35.32
N ALA A 636 7.68 39.11 -34.07
CA ALA A 636 7.85 40.47 -33.56
C ALA A 636 9.31 40.97 -33.53
N ALA A 637 10.31 40.10 -33.67
CA ALA A 637 11.72 40.48 -33.68
C ALA A 637 12.21 40.71 -35.14
N PRO A 638 12.90 41.82 -35.42
CA PRO A 638 13.55 41.97 -36.71
C PRO A 638 14.59 40.87 -36.85
N ALA A 639 14.52 40.15 -37.96
CA ALA A 639 15.28 38.99 -38.35
C ALA A 639 16.76 39.02 -37.91
N GLN A 640 17.06 38.64 -36.68
CA GLN A 640 18.31 38.02 -36.35
C GLN A 640 18.18 36.57 -36.82
N THR A 641 18.92 36.21 -37.84
CA THR A 641 19.04 34.86 -38.34
C THR A 641 19.35 33.95 -37.14
N PRO A 642 18.47 33.02 -36.75
CA PRO A 642 18.75 32.17 -35.62
C PRO A 642 19.95 31.30 -35.97
N THR A 643 21.08 31.57 -35.36
CA THR A 643 22.32 30.79 -35.53
C THR A 643 22.29 29.46 -34.75
N SER A 644 21.23 29.19 -34.05
CA SER A 644 21.02 27.96 -33.27
C SER A 644 19.85 27.17 -33.81
N SER A 645 20.05 25.88 -34.09
CA SER A 645 18.97 24.96 -34.42
C SER A 645 18.11 24.70 -33.19
N CYS A 646 16.84 25.04 -33.28
CA CYS A 646 15.85 24.66 -32.24
C CYS A 646 15.28 23.26 -32.51
N LEU A 647 16.15 22.31 -32.81
CA LEU A 647 15.78 20.96 -33.15
C LEU A 647 15.78 20.09 -31.89
N GLN A 648 14.65 19.46 -31.63
CA GLN A 648 14.53 18.37 -30.68
C GLN A 648 14.65 17.06 -31.43
N TYR A 649 15.36 16.11 -30.86
CA TYR A 649 15.49 14.77 -31.43
C TYR A 649 14.67 13.77 -30.63
N SER A 650 13.92 12.96 -31.36
CA SER A 650 13.10 11.88 -30.78
C SER A 650 13.21 10.61 -31.60
N LEU A 651 12.74 9.49 -31.05
CA LEU A 651 12.63 8.23 -31.79
C LEU A 651 11.23 8.13 -32.40
N ALA A 652 11.18 7.85 -33.70
CA ALA A 652 9.91 7.59 -34.37
C ALA A 652 9.44 6.17 -34.09
N THR A 653 8.17 6.02 -33.77
CA THR A 653 7.51 4.72 -33.72
C THR A 653 7.07 4.32 -35.12
N PRO A 654 7.56 3.21 -35.70
CA PRO A 654 7.09 2.72 -36.98
C PRO A 654 5.58 2.47 -36.98
N ALA A 655 4.90 2.75 -38.11
CA ALA A 655 3.44 2.68 -38.21
C ALA A 655 2.83 1.32 -37.74
N GLY A 656 3.57 0.20 -37.90
CA GLY A 656 3.13 -1.12 -37.43
C GLY A 656 3.31 -1.36 -35.95
N ASN A 657 4.09 -0.52 -35.25
CA ASN A 657 4.49 -0.68 -33.86
C ASN A 657 3.68 0.26 -32.92
N HIS A 658 2.73 1.03 -33.45
CA HIS A 658 1.88 1.84 -32.57
C HIS A 658 1.01 0.97 -31.67
N CYS A 659 0.92 1.34 -30.40
CA CYS A 659 -0.01 0.69 -29.46
C CYS A 659 -1.45 0.80 -30.00
N PRO A 660 -2.19 -0.31 -30.10
CA PRO A 660 -3.58 -0.28 -30.53
C PRO A 660 -4.44 0.45 -29.51
N MET A 661 -5.06 1.54 -29.94
CA MET A 661 -5.94 2.37 -29.11
C MET A 661 -7.37 2.33 -29.64
N SER A 662 -8.35 2.40 -28.74
CA SER A 662 -9.74 2.63 -29.10
C SER A 662 -9.97 4.06 -29.62
N ALA A 663 -11.13 4.31 -30.22
CA ALA A 663 -11.51 5.65 -30.71
C ALA A 663 -11.51 6.74 -29.62
N GLY A 664 -11.51 6.37 -28.34
CA GLY A 664 -11.39 7.27 -27.18
C GLY A 664 -9.95 7.36 -26.62
N GLN A 665 -8.92 7.03 -27.39
CA GLN A 665 -7.50 7.03 -26.98
C GLN A 665 -7.18 6.14 -25.77
N ARG A 666 -7.93 5.06 -25.56
CA ARG A 666 -7.63 4.07 -24.52
C ARG A 666 -6.87 2.90 -25.09
N VAL A 667 -5.86 2.44 -24.34
CA VAL A 667 -5.07 1.24 -24.66
C VAL A 667 -5.99 0.03 -24.64
N LEU A 668 -6.06 -0.71 -25.76
CA LEU A 668 -6.94 -1.89 -25.91
C LEU A 668 -6.39 -3.10 -25.16
N ASP A 669 -5.09 -3.30 -25.18
CA ASP A 669 -4.39 -4.37 -24.47
C ASP A 669 -3.13 -3.80 -23.80
N PRO A 670 -3.14 -3.61 -22.47
CA PRO A 670 -1.98 -3.12 -21.74
C PRO A 670 -0.77 -4.09 -21.78
N ASP A 671 -1.00 -5.36 -22.04
CA ASP A 671 0.05 -6.38 -22.11
C ASP A 671 0.64 -6.55 -23.52
N ASP A 672 0.09 -5.85 -24.52
CA ASP A 672 0.67 -5.81 -25.84
C ASP A 672 2.07 -5.16 -25.77
N TRP A 673 3.09 -5.82 -26.29
CA TRP A 673 4.47 -5.33 -26.30
C TRP A 673 4.61 -3.91 -26.89
N ARG A 674 3.72 -3.52 -27.81
CA ARG A 674 3.65 -2.19 -28.39
C ARG A 674 3.17 -1.12 -27.40
N CYS A 675 2.52 -1.55 -26.33
CA CYS A 675 2.00 -0.66 -25.29
C CYS A 675 2.86 -0.68 -24.01
N GLN A 676 3.86 -1.54 -23.96
CA GLN A 676 4.81 -1.68 -22.85
C GLN A 676 6.02 -0.77 -23.06
N GLY A 677 5.82 0.49 -23.15
CA GLY A 677 6.93 1.42 -23.30
C GLY A 677 6.63 2.75 -22.64
N PRO A 678 7.56 3.68 -22.61
CA PRO A 678 7.33 5.04 -22.15
C PRO A 678 6.36 5.78 -23.08
N MET A 679 5.16 5.22 -23.27
CA MET A 679 4.10 5.71 -24.15
C MET A 679 3.22 6.76 -23.47
N ARG A 680 3.56 7.23 -22.28
CA ARG A 680 2.84 8.32 -21.64
C ARG A 680 3.62 9.61 -21.81
N PRO A 681 3.29 10.43 -22.84
CA PRO A 681 3.99 11.69 -23.08
C PRO A 681 3.87 12.69 -21.92
N TYR A 682 3.03 12.38 -20.92
CA TYR A 682 2.79 13.22 -19.75
C TYR A 682 3.61 12.85 -18.50
N GLU A 683 4.21 11.66 -18.44
CA GLU A 683 4.96 11.23 -17.26
C GLU A 683 6.44 11.67 -17.27
N HIS A 684 6.95 12.15 -18.41
CA HIS A 684 8.35 12.56 -18.58
C HIS A 684 8.50 14.07 -18.84
N GLN A 685 7.70 14.89 -18.18
CA GLN A 685 7.77 16.35 -18.32
C GLN A 685 9.07 17.01 -17.80
N GLY A 686 10.10 16.23 -17.47
CA GLY A 686 11.36 16.75 -16.93
C GLY A 686 12.58 16.62 -17.84
N SER A 687 12.61 15.73 -18.83
CA SER A 687 13.77 15.46 -19.67
C SER A 687 13.41 15.58 -21.16
N ILE A 688 13.77 16.71 -21.74
CA ILE A 688 13.70 16.95 -23.20
C ILE A 688 14.70 16.05 -23.94
N ASN A 689 15.70 15.49 -23.23
CA ASN A 689 16.83 14.79 -23.79
C ASN A 689 16.85 13.31 -23.35
N SER A 690 15.90 12.52 -23.85
CA SER A 690 15.78 11.10 -23.54
C SER A 690 16.74 10.18 -24.33
N ILE A 691 17.56 10.76 -25.24
CA ILE A 691 18.55 10.04 -26.06
C ILE A 691 19.94 10.54 -25.68
N VAL A 692 20.80 9.63 -25.20
CA VAL A 692 22.18 9.93 -24.82
C VAL A 692 23.11 9.64 -25.99
N VAL A 693 24.08 10.52 -26.26
CA VAL A 693 25.15 10.28 -27.23
C VAL A 693 26.30 9.63 -26.46
N GLY A 694 26.63 8.40 -26.80
CA GLY A 694 27.60 7.63 -26.02
C GLY A 694 28.16 6.41 -26.76
N THR A 695 28.90 5.63 -26.03
CA THR A 695 29.57 4.40 -26.49
C THR A 695 29.07 3.17 -25.72
N ALA A 696 29.59 2.01 -26.07
CA ALA A 696 29.25 0.77 -25.37
C ALA A 696 29.61 0.77 -23.88
N GLU A 697 30.56 1.61 -23.45
CA GLU A 697 30.93 1.76 -22.03
C GLU A 697 29.81 2.47 -21.22
N ASP A 698 28.98 3.26 -21.88
CA ASP A 698 27.91 4.02 -21.23
C ASP A 698 26.65 3.16 -21.01
N VAL A 699 26.53 2.04 -21.73
CA VAL A 699 25.35 1.17 -21.69
C VAL A 699 25.12 0.61 -20.28
N GLU A 700 26.14 -0.02 -19.68
CA GLU A 700 26.04 -0.61 -18.35
C GLU A 700 25.83 0.47 -17.27
N LYS A 701 26.48 1.62 -17.42
CA LYS A 701 26.37 2.73 -16.46
C LYS A 701 24.98 3.37 -16.43
N LEU A 702 24.30 3.41 -17.59
CA LEU A 702 22.97 4.00 -17.72
C LEU A 702 21.84 3.00 -17.47
N PHE A 703 22.01 1.76 -17.91
CA PHE A 703 20.91 0.79 -17.92
C PHE A 703 21.08 -0.37 -16.93
N GLY A 704 22.21 -0.45 -16.22
CA GLY A 704 22.52 -1.53 -15.28
C GLY A 704 22.82 -2.88 -15.93
N THR A 705 22.62 -2.99 -17.25
CA THR A 705 22.82 -4.22 -18.00
C THR A 705 24.07 -4.09 -18.89
N ALA A 706 24.97 -5.06 -18.80
CA ALA A 706 26.17 -5.10 -19.65
C ALA A 706 25.81 -5.19 -21.14
N PRO A 707 26.48 -4.42 -22.04
CA PRO A 707 26.17 -4.47 -23.45
C PRO A 707 26.47 -5.84 -24.06
N THR A 708 25.54 -6.37 -24.85
CA THR A 708 25.74 -7.60 -25.64
C THR A 708 26.83 -7.37 -26.71
N GLY A 709 27.35 -8.48 -27.28
CA GLY A 709 28.28 -8.36 -28.43
C GLY A 709 27.66 -7.56 -29.56
N GLU A 710 26.39 -7.84 -29.89
CA GLU A 710 25.63 -7.15 -30.92
C GLU A 710 25.46 -5.65 -30.62
N ALA A 711 25.18 -5.29 -29.36
CA ALA A 711 25.07 -3.88 -28.96
C ALA A 711 26.41 -3.12 -29.14
N ARG A 712 27.54 -3.75 -28.83
CA ARG A 712 28.87 -3.18 -29.04
C ARG A 712 29.15 -2.98 -30.53
N ASP A 713 28.85 -3.98 -31.35
CA ASP A 713 29.10 -3.95 -32.80
C ASP A 713 28.23 -2.89 -33.47
N VAL A 714 26.96 -2.78 -33.10
CA VAL A 714 26.03 -1.77 -33.64
C VAL A 714 26.49 -0.35 -33.26
N LEU A 715 26.85 -0.10 -31.99
CA LEU A 715 27.37 1.23 -31.61
C LEU A 715 28.69 1.56 -32.28
N ALA A 716 29.60 0.60 -32.47
CA ALA A 716 30.86 0.79 -33.16
C ALA A 716 30.66 1.02 -34.67
N ALA A 717 29.60 0.48 -35.26
CA ALA A 717 29.25 0.67 -36.67
C ALA A 717 28.45 1.96 -36.97
N GLY A 718 28.28 2.84 -35.99
CA GLY A 718 27.49 4.08 -36.16
C GLY A 718 25.99 3.88 -35.97
N GLY A 719 25.58 2.98 -35.15
CA GLY A 719 24.16 2.72 -34.82
C GLY A 719 23.77 3.19 -33.43
N MET A 720 22.71 2.59 -32.91
CA MET A 720 22.18 2.90 -31.55
C MET A 720 21.67 1.67 -30.81
N VAL A 721 21.65 1.79 -29.50
CA VAL A 721 20.98 0.85 -28.58
C VAL A 721 19.73 1.51 -28.05
N VAL A 722 18.58 0.85 -28.14
CA VAL A 722 17.31 1.33 -27.61
C VAL A 722 16.77 0.40 -26.51
N THR A 723 16.07 0.94 -25.55
CA THR A 723 15.51 0.17 -24.43
C THR A 723 14.13 -0.41 -24.74
N ASN A 724 13.49 0.03 -25.83
CA ASN A 724 12.14 -0.44 -26.18
C ASN A 724 12.06 -0.92 -27.62
N PRO A 725 11.58 -2.15 -27.85
CA PRO A 725 11.44 -2.73 -29.18
C PRO A 725 10.46 -1.94 -30.08
N VAL A 726 9.59 -1.12 -29.52
CA VAL A 726 8.61 -0.33 -30.28
C VAL A 726 9.27 0.61 -31.29
N PHE A 727 10.48 1.05 -31.04
CA PHE A 727 11.22 1.95 -31.91
C PHE A 727 12.00 1.27 -33.04
N VAL A 728 12.12 -0.05 -33.00
CA VAL A 728 12.93 -0.82 -33.95
C VAL A 728 12.07 -1.53 -34.98
N ARG A 729 12.44 -1.39 -36.23
CA ARG A 729 11.89 -2.15 -37.36
C ARG A 729 13.01 -2.61 -38.28
N ASP A 730 13.02 -3.89 -38.58
CA ASP A 730 14.01 -4.51 -39.51
C ASP A 730 15.47 -4.18 -39.14
N GLY A 731 15.79 -4.16 -37.82
CA GLY A 731 17.12 -3.86 -37.30
C GLY A 731 17.55 -2.38 -37.39
N SER A 732 16.59 -1.46 -37.60
CA SER A 732 16.83 -0.02 -37.70
C SER A 732 15.86 0.77 -36.82
N ALA A 733 16.29 1.91 -36.30
CA ALA A 733 15.45 2.91 -35.63
C ALA A 733 15.59 4.25 -36.34
N SER A 734 14.54 5.06 -36.35
CA SER A 734 14.52 6.37 -36.99
C SER A 734 14.65 7.47 -35.93
N LEU A 735 15.75 8.25 -36.05
CA LEU A 735 15.94 9.51 -35.34
C LEU A 735 15.22 10.61 -36.11
N VAL A 736 14.31 11.32 -35.45
CA VAL A 736 13.53 12.39 -36.03
C VAL A 736 13.95 13.72 -35.40
N ALA A 737 14.32 14.68 -36.24
CA ALA A 737 14.56 16.05 -35.87
C ALA A 737 13.26 16.85 -36.01
N GLN A 738 12.82 17.51 -34.94
CA GLN A 738 11.60 18.32 -34.91
C GLN A 738 11.93 19.76 -34.51
N ASP A 739 11.37 20.73 -35.21
CA ASP A 739 11.54 22.15 -34.84
C ASP A 739 10.53 22.54 -33.78
N VAL A 740 11.00 22.74 -32.55
CA VAL A 740 10.12 23.08 -31.41
C VAL A 740 9.44 24.43 -31.50
N ARG A 741 9.82 25.25 -32.47
CA ARG A 741 9.17 26.54 -32.78
C ARG A 741 7.99 26.39 -33.74
N LYS A 742 7.81 25.21 -34.31
CA LYS A 742 6.77 24.94 -35.31
C LYS A 742 5.89 23.79 -34.79
N PRO A 743 4.91 24.10 -33.94
CA PRO A 743 3.96 23.10 -33.52
C PRO A 743 3.14 22.62 -34.72
N GLU A 744 2.88 21.32 -34.80
CA GLU A 744 1.89 20.82 -35.74
C GLU A 744 0.48 21.28 -35.31
N PRO A 745 -0.37 21.71 -36.26
CA PRO A 745 -1.72 22.13 -35.94
C PRO A 745 -2.43 20.93 -35.21
N GLY A 746 -2.86 21.20 -33.99
CA GLY A 746 -3.57 20.21 -33.16
C GLY A 746 -4.85 19.72 -33.85
N ASN A 747 -5.30 18.54 -33.50
CA ASN A 747 -6.58 18.03 -33.99
C ASN A 747 -7.73 18.92 -33.47
N PRO A 748 -8.42 19.68 -34.32
CA PRO A 748 -9.48 20.60 -33.89
C PRO A 748 -10.66 19.91 -33.17
N ALA A 749 -10.77 18.57 -33.31
CA ALA A 749 -11.82 17.80 -32.65
C ALA A 749 -11.44 17.39 -31.20
N THR A 750 -10.18 17.38 -30.84
CA THR A 750 -9.69 16.91 -29.53
C THR A 750 -8.92 17.95 -28.73
N GLY A 751 -8.52 19.07 -29.37
CA GLY A 751 -7.66 20.10 -28.76
C GLY A 751 -6.26 19.58 -28.39
N ALA A 752 -5.89 18.35 -28.77
CA ALA A 752 -4.68 17.71 -28.35
C ALA A 752 -3.49 18.21 -29.19
N PHE A 753 -2.42 18.61 -28.52
CA PHE A 753 -1.12 18.89 -29.13
C PHE A 753 -0.62 17.64 -29.86
N GLN A 754 -0.32 17.76 -31.16
CA GLN A 754 0.12 16.64 -32.00
C GLN A 754 1.66 16.50 -32.08
N GLY A 755 2.42 17.45 -31.58
CA GLY A 755 3.86 17.46 -31.66
C GLY A 755 4.42 18.67 -32.41
N TYR A 756 5.66 18.58 -32.83
CA TYR A 756 6.36 19.61 -33.59
C TYR A 756 6.64 19.13 -35.01
N GLN A 757 6.79 20.09 -35.94
CA GLN A 757 7.05 19.80 -37.34
C GLN A 757 8.37 19.05 -37.54
N GLU A 758 8.29 17.86 -38.15
CA GLU A 758 9.48 17.08 -38.55
C GLU A 758 10.27 17.84 -39.62
N THR A 759 11.55 18.04 -39.38
CA THR A 759 12.48 18.72 -40.28
C THR A 759 13.50 17.79 -40.91
N GLY A 760 13.69 16.61 -40.32
CA GLY A 760 14.64 15.61 -40.81
C GLY A 760 14.42 14.26 -40.16
N ARG A 761 14.78 13.21 -40.89
CA ARG A 761 14.71 11.81 -40.40
C ARG A 761 15.99 11.09 -40.84
N THR A 762 16.59 10.38 -39.89
CA THR A 762 17.80 9.56 -40.14
C THR A 762 17.59 8.19 -39.61
N ASP A 763 17.63 7.20 -40.47
CA ASP A 763 17.52 5.79 -40.07
C ASP A 763 18.92 5.28 -39.72
N VAL A 764 19.05 4.67 -38.54
CA VAL A 764 20.32 4.14 -38.03
C VAL A 764 20.14 2.65 -37.63
N PRO A 765 21.18 1.82 -37.80
CA PRO A 765 21.17 0.46 -37.29
C PRO A 765 20.85 0.48 -35.79
N ALA A 766 19.93 -0.38 -35.31
CA ALA A 766 19.53 -0.37 -33.94
C ALA A 766 19.33 -1.77 -33.38
N VAL A 767 19.70 -1.95 -32.13
CA VAL A 767 19.47 -3.17 -31.35
C VAL A 767 18.73 -2.82 -30.05
N VAL A 768 17.85 -3.73 -29.63
CA VAL A 768 17.11 -3.59 -28.39
C VAL A 768 17.91 -4.17 -27.22
N LEU A 769 18.02 -3.42 -26.16
CA LEU A 769 18.58 -3.84 -24.88
C LEU A 769 17.45 -3.85 -23.84
N ASP A 770 17.37 -4.93 -23.05
CA ASP A 770 16.47 -4.99 -21.91
C ASP A 770 17.20 -4.38 -20.68
N PRO A 771 16.79 -3.17 -20.21
CA PRO A 771 17.44 -2.53 -19.09
C PRO A 771 17.09 -3.23 -17.78
N GLU A 772 17.97 -3.14 -16.77
CA GLU A 772 17.69 -3.67 -15.43
C GLU A 772 16.43 -2.99 -14.83
N VAL A 773 16.30 -1.69 -15.05
CA VAL A 773 15.17 -0.88 -14.63
C VAL A 773 14.83 0.17 -15.66
N ASN A 774 13.58 0.64 -15.71
CA ASN A 774 13.13 1.66 -16.63
C ASN A 774 13.60 3.06 -16.20
N VAL A 775 14.83 3.40 -16.56
CA VAL A 775 15.37 4.76 -16.42
C VAL A 775 14.80 5.69 -17.50
N PRO A 776 14.84 7.03 -17.33
CA PRO A 776 14.21 7.98 -18.25
C PRO A 776 14.99 8.21 -19.56
N TYR A 777 15.72 7.20 -20.05
CA TYR A 777 16.49 7.26 -21.29
C TYR A 777 15.98 6.21 -22.28
N TYR A 778 15.65 6.63 -23.50
CA TYR A 778 15.16 5.72 -24.54
C TYR A 778 16.26 4.92 -25.22
N GLY A 779 17.50 5.41 -25.14
CA GLY A 779 18.62 4.71 -25.73
C GLY A 779 19.91 5.54 -25.78
N ILE A 780 20.93 4.89 -26.31
CA ILE A 780 22.25 5.48 -26.59
C ILE A 780 22.46 5.45 -28.09
N VAL A 781 22.75 6.60 -28.66
CA VAL A 781 23.16 6.78 -30.06
C VAL A 781 24.66 6.96 -30.12
N SER A 782 25.34 6.35 -31.08
CA SER A 782 26.76 6.53 -31.28
C SER A 782 27.08 7.96 -31.73
N PRO A 783 28.29 8.47 -31.46
CA PRO A 783 28.70 9.79 -31.92
C PRO A 783 28.60 9.97 -33.46
N ASP A 784 28.90 8.90 -34.19
CA ASP A 784 28.84 8.93 -35.67
C ASP A 784 27.39 9.03 -36.17
N ALA A 785 26.48 8.27 -35.57
CA ALA A 785 25.05 8.38 -35.90
C ALA A 785 24.46 9.72 -35.50
N ALA A 786 24.86 10.27 -34.37
CA ALA A 786 24.47 11.60 -33.91
C ALA A 786 24.94 12.68 -34.89
N ALA A 787 26.18 12.58 -35.37
CA ALA A 787 26.72 13.47 -36.37
C ALA A 787 26.01 13.35 -37.72
N ALA A 788 25.68 12.12 -38.15
CA ALA A 788 24.92 11.85 -39.36
C ALA A 788 23.50 12.43 -39.31
N ALA A 789 22.87 12.41 -38.12
CA ALA A 789 21.56 13.02 -37.86
C ALA A 789 21.65 14.55 -37.73
N GLY A 790 22.83 15.15 -37.78
CA GLY A 790 23.03 16.59 -37.60
C GLY A 790 22.85 17.07 -36.15
N MET A 791 22.99 16.18 -35.17
CA MET A 791 22.89 16.55 -33.78
C MET A 791 24.07 17.43 -33.35
N ARG A 792 23.75 18.56 -32.75
CA ARG A 792 24.76 19.32 -32.02
C ARG A 792 24.83 18.74 -30.61
N VAL A 793 25.93 18.08 -30.32
CA VAL A 793 26.12 17.37 -29.04
C VAL A 793 26.74 18.30 -28.01
N GLU A 794 26.21 18.30 -26.79
CA GLU A 794 26.76 19.02 -25.65
C GLU A 794 26.71 18.21 -24.37
N ASP A 795 27.55 18.58 -23.39
CA ASP A 795 27.55 18.02 -22.05
C ASP A 795 26.29 18.51 -21.35
N ASP A 796 25.41 17.56 -20.98
CA ASP A 796 24.09 17.84 -20.43
C ASP A 796 24.06 17.68 -18.90
N SER A 797 24.55 16.54 -18.41
CA SER A 797 24.53 16.21 -17.01
C SER A 797 25.71 15.34 -16.60
N LEU A 798 26.01 15.34 -15.32
CA LEU A 798 26.99 14.47 -14.69
C LEU A 798 26.25 13.35 -13.96
N LEU A 799 26.46 12.11 -14.40
CA LEU A 799 26.02 10.91 -13.73
C LEU A 799 27.05 10.54 -12.65
N VAL A 800 26.60 10.35 -11.43
CA VAL A 800 27.43 10.03 -10.27
C VAL A 800 26.96 8.73 -9.67
N GLN A 801 27.85 7.75 -9.52
CA GLN A 801 27.58 6.50 -8.80
C GLN A 801 28.16 6.55 -7.41
N LEU A 802 27.38 6.21 -6.43
CA LEU A 802 27.78 6.07 -5.03
C LEU A 802 27.78 4.60 -4.62
N SER A 803 28.72 4.20 -3.74
CA SER A 803 28.79 2.84 -3.19
C SER A 803 27.64 2.51 -2.25
N SER A 804 27.06 3.53 -1.63
CA SER A 804 25.90 3.40 -0.74
C SER A 804 25.04 4.66 -0.80
N TYR A 805 23.77 4.52 -0.40
CA TYR A 805 22.89 5.67 -0.25
C TYR A 805 23.43 6.58 0.88
N PRO A 806 23.69 7.87 0.61
CA PRO A 806 24.27 8.77 1.59
C PRO A 806 23.30 9.08 2.73
N ASP A 807 23.84 9.22 3.94
CA ASP A 807 23.07 9.71 5.07
C ASP A 807 22.79 11.22 4.97
N ALA A 808 21.97 11.75 5.88
CA ALA A 808 21.58 13.16 5.86
C ALA A 808 22.79 14.10 5.99
N ALA A 809 23.78 13.76 6.82
CA ALA A 809 24.98 14.59 7.02
C ALA A 809 25.89 14.58 5.78
N GLN A 810 26.00 13.45 5.09
CA GLN A 810 26.72 13.35 3.82
C GLN A 810 26.01 14.14 2.73
N MET A 811 24.66 14.07 2.65
CA MET A 811 23.85 14.87 1.72
C MET A 811 24.02 16.36 1.95
N ASP A 812 24.12 16.79 3.22
CA ASP A 812 24.34 18.19 3.57
C ASP A 812 25.73 18.67 3.12
N LYS A 813 26.78 17.86 3.34
CA LYS A 813 28.14 18.17 2.88
C LYS A 813 28.20 18.29 1.35
N VAL A 814 27.54 17.37 0.64
CA VAL A 814 27.46 17.41 -0.84
C VAL A 814 26.73 18.67 -1.29
N SER A 815 25.56 18.94 -0.71
CA SER A 815 24.75 20.11 -1.09
C SER A 815 25.52 21.41 -0.88
N ALA A 816 26.23 21.53 0.23
CA ALA A 816 27.09 22.66 0.52
C ALA A 816 28.29 22.79 -0.47
N ALA A 817 28.94 21.68 -0.78
CA ALA A 817 30.07 21.68 -1.70
C ALA A 817 29.68 22.10 -3.13
N ILE A 818 28.49 21.74 -3.58
CA ILE A 818 28.00 22.10 -4.93
C ILE A 818 27.28 23.46 -4.97
N ALA A 819 26.79 24.00 -3.85
CA ALA A 819 26.01 25.25 -3.80
C ALA A 819 26.75 26.41 -4.44
N GLY A 820 28.04 26.57 -4.14
CA GLY A 820 28.87 27.62 -4.73
C GLY A 820 29.07 27.48 -6.25
N ILE A 821 29.08 26.24 -6.76
CA ILE A 821 29.25 25.96 -8.20
C ILE A 821 27.94 26.30 -8.95
N TYR A 822 26.81 25.97 -8.36
CA TYR A 822 25.49 26.18 -8.95
C TYR A 822 24.89 27.56 -8.62
N ALA A 823 25.63 28.43 -7.91
CA ALA A 823 25.19 29.76 -7.53
C ALA A 823 23.79 29.78 -6.91
N ASP A 824 23.53 28.85 -5.97
CA ASP A 824 22.27 28.65 -5.26
C ASP A 824 21.03 28.37 -6.13
N ARG A 825 21.24 28.04 -7.41
CA ARG A 825 20.17 27.77 -8.37
C ARG A 825 19.80 26.29 -8.51
N PHE A 826 20.59 25.42 -7.92
CA PHE A 826 20.35 24.00 -7.86
C PHE A 826 20.10 23.59 -6.41
N GLY A 827 18.92 23.04 -6.11
CA GLY A 827 18.49 22.81 -4.74
C GLY A 827 19.34 21.81 -3.97
N SER A 828 19.34 20.56 -4.38
CA SER A 828 20.12 19.50 -3.74
C SER A 828 20.35 18.35 -4.71
N MET A 829 21.44 17.64 -4.52
CA MET A 829 21.68 16.40 -5.25
C MET A 829 20.59 15.37 -4.83
N ARG A 830 19.85 14.85 -5.81
CA ARG A 830 18.88 13.77 -5.57
C ARG A 830 19.54 12.46 -5.97
N VAL A 831 19.79 11.62 -4.99
CA VAL A 831 20.28 10.26 -5.20
C VAL A 831 19.09 9.32 -5.31
N GLU A 832 19.10 8.41 -6.28
CA GLU A 832 18.07 7.40 -6.45
C GLU A 832 18.17 6.34 -5.34
N PRO A 833 17.19 6.24 -4.43
CA PRO A 833 17.24 5.27 -3.34
C PRO A 833 16.95 3.84 -3.82
N GLY A 834 16.38 3.71 -5.02
CA GLY A 834 15.82 2.47 -5.52
C GLY A 834 14.38 2.22 -5.07
N ALA A 835 13.72 1.27 -5.72
CA ALA A 835 12.35 0.88 -5.42
C ALA A 835 12.20 0.03 -4.15
N GLU A 836 13.31 -0.34 -3.50
CA GLU A 836 13.29 -1.18 -2.32
C GLU A 836 12.76 -0.43 -1.10
N ARG A 837 11.45 -0.50 -0.87
CA ARG A 837 10.91 -0.41 0.48
C ARG A 837 11.15 -1.75 1.15
N ASP A 838 11.74 -1.73 2.35
CA ASP A 838 11.93 -2.95 3.14
C ASP A 838 10.59 -3.43 3.75
N ASP A 839 9.67 -3.86 2.88
CA ASP A 839 8.38 -4.42 3.27
C ASP A 839 8.52 -5.90 3.71
N SER A 840 9.75 -6.40 3.79
CA SER A 840 10.04 -7.73 4.33
C SER A 840 9.44 -7.92 5.72
N LEU A 841 9.44 -6.88 6.55
CA LEU A 841 8.82 -6.86 7.88
C LEU A 841 7.31 -7.14 7.81
N ILE A 842 6.59 -6.62 6.83
CA ILE A 842 5.15 -6.85 6.66
C ILE A 842 4.91 -8.32 6.30
N LEU A 843 5.62 -8.84 5.31
CA LEU A 843 5.50 -10.23 4.89
C LEU A 843 5.87 -11.20 6.01
N TRP A 844 6.98 -10.98 6.72
CA TRP A 844 7.38 -11.79 7.86
C TRP A 844 6.44 -11.66 9.06
N SER A 845 5.81 -10.51 9.25
CA SER A 845 4.76 -10.31 10.27
C SER A 845 3.53 -11.15 9.97
N ILE A 846 3.10 -11.22 8.70
CA ILE A 846 2.01 -12.09 8.25
C ILE A 846 2.36 -13.56 8.48
N VAL A 847 3.60 -13.97 8.14
CA VAL A 847 4.10 -15.34 8.43
C VAL A 847 4.06 -15.61 9.93
N GLY A 848 4.59 -14.70 10.75
CA GLY A 848 4.63 -14.83 12.21
C GLY A 848 3.25 -14.97 12.83
N LEU A 849 2.30 -14.10 12.42
CA LEU A 849 0.92 -14.14 12.89
C LEU A 849 0.21 -15.42 12.42
N GLY A 850 0.33 -15.78 11.15
CA GLY A 850 -0.22 -17.02 10.59
C GLY A 850 0.36 -18.27 11.27
N ALA A 851 1.67 -18.28 11.54
CA ALA A 851 2.33 -19.36 12.30
C ALA A 851 1.80 -19.45 13.73
N LEU A 852 1.65 -18.30 14.41
CA LEU A 852 1.12 -18.24 15.77
C LEU A 852 -0.29 -18.82 15.86
N ILE A 853 -1.18 -18.42 14.96
CA ILE A 853 -2.56 -18.90 14.89
C ILE A 853 -2.57 -20.40 14.57
N THR A 854 -1.81 -20.82 13.56
CA THR A 854 -1.72 -22.22 13.13
C THR A 854 -1.17 -23.13 14.23
N LEU A 855 -0.09 -22.72 14.90
CA LEU A 855 0.49 -23.46 16.03
C LEU A 855 -0.45 -23.50 17.22
N SER A 856 -1.16 -22.41 17.50
CA SER A 856 -2.17 -22.36 18.55
C SER A 856 -3.31 -23.34 18.24
N ALA A 857 -3.85 -23.34 17.02
CA ALA A 857 -4.88 -24.28 16.58
C ALA A 857 -4.40 -25.73 16.66
N ALA A 858 -3.20 -26.02 16.14
CA ALA A 858 -2.59 -27.36 16.22
C ALA A 858 -2.29 -27.78 17.67
N GLY A 859 -1.78 -26.87 18.50
CA GLY A 859 -1.47 -27.12 19.91
C GLY A 859 -2.71 -27.44 20.74
N ILE A 860 -3.79 -26.68 20.56
CA ILE A 860 -5.07 -26.91 21.26
C ILE A 860 -5.67 -28.23 20.85
N THR A 861 -5.74 -28.52 19.55
CA THR A 861 -6.31 -29.76 19.04
C THR A 861 -5.48 -30.96 19.43
N THR A 862 -4.15 -30.86 19.48
CA THR A 862 -3.25 -31.92 19.96
C THR A 862 -3.35 -32.10 21.48
N GLY A 863 -3.41 -31.02 22.24
CA GLY A 863 -3.58 -31.06 23.69
C GLY A 863 -4.90 -31.71 24.13
N LEU A 864 -5.99 -31.33 23.47
CA LEU A 864 -7.31 -31.98 23.67
C LEU A 864 -7.30 -33.44 23.23
N SER A 865 -6.60 -33.73 22.11
CA SER A 865 -6.36 -35.09 21.63
C SER A 865 -5.63 -35.96 22.65
N MET A 866 -4.57 -35.43 23.27
CA MET A 866 -3.82 -36.15 24.30
C MET A 866 -4.63 -36.38 25.61
N ALA A 867 -5.47 -35.42 25.98
CA ALA A 867 -6.35 -35.56 27.11
C ALA A 867 -7.36 -36.72 26.90
N ASP A 868 -7.87 -36.87 25.68
CA ASP A 868 -8.84 -37.92 25.32
C ASP A 868 -8.17 -39.29 25.10
N SER A 869 -6.90 -39.30 24.64
CA SER A 869 -6.10 -40.53 24.41
C SER A 869 -5.39 -41.05 25.66
N ARG A 870 -5.61 -40.50 26.86
CA ARG A 870 -4.95 -40.98 28.07
C ARG A 870 -5.18 -42.48 28.30
N LYS A 871 -6.39 -42.99 27.99
CA LYS A 871 -6.70 -44.43 28.08
C LYS A 871 -5.90 -45.25 27.08
N ASP A 872 -5.73 -44.80 25.86
CA ASP A 872 -4.98 -45.49 24.82
C ASP A 872 -3.47 -45.44 25.10
N HIS A 873 -2.96 -44.35 25.67
CA HIS A 873 -1.60 -44.27 26.18
C HIS A 873 -1.31 -45.17 27.36
N VAL A 874 -2.28 -45.36 28.26
CA VAL A 874 -2.19 -46.33 29.38
C VAL A 874 -2.16 -47.75 28.84
N THR A 875 -3.01 -48.10 27.89
CA THR A 875 -3.03 -49.39 27.22
C THR A 875 -1.70 -49.66 26.47
N LEU A 876 -1.19 -48.68 25.70
CA LEU A 876 0.10 -48.80 25.05
C LEU A 876 1.26 -48.96 26.04
N ALA A 877 1.20 -48.27 27.19
CA ALA A 877 2.19 -48.46 28.25
C ALA A 877 2.09 -49.83 28.91
N GLY A 878 0.86 -50.36 29.10
CA GLY A 878 0.61 -51.69 29.59
C GLY A 878 1.13 -52.84 28.72
N VAL A 879 1.15 -52.62 27.39
CA VAL A 879 1.72 -53.55 26.39
C VAL A 879 3.24 -53.32 26.18
N GLY A 880 3.88 -52.41 26.96
CA GLY A 880 5.32 -52.24 26.97
C GLY A 880 5.88 -51.24 25.94
N ALA A 881 5.03 -50.37 25.34
CA ALA A 881 5.49 -49.35 24.37
C ALA A 881 6.45 -48.35 25.04
N ALA A 882 7.64 -48.21 24.48
CA ALA A 882 8.69 -47.30 24.95
C ALA A 882 8.18 -45.83 25.03
N PRO A 883 8.60 -45.03 26.01
CA PRO A 883 8.27 -43.60 26.12
C PRO A 883 8.60 -42.80 24.85
N ARG A 884 9.69 -43.11 24.18
CA ARG A 884 10.09 -42.48 22.92
C ARG A 884 9.07 -42.72 21.78
N LEU A 885 8.49 -43.93 21.68
CA LEU A 885 7.49 -44.24 20.67
C LEU A 885 6.19 -43.47 20.91
N ARG A 886 5.78 -43.28 22.15
CA ARG A 886 4.59 -42.50 22.51
C ARG A 886 4.75 -41.00 22.17
N LYS A 887 5.96 -40.45 22.44
CA LYS A 887 6.31 -39.09 22.03
C LYS A 887 6.35 -38.94 20.50
N ALA A 888 6.96 -39.93 19.81
CA ALA A 888 7.01 -39.92 18.34
C ALA A 888 5.61 -40.03 17.71
N LEU A 889 4.71 -40.81 18.30
CA LEU A 889 3.33 -40.88 17.86
C LEU A 889 2.61 -39.53 17.97
N ALA A 890 2.73 -38.85 19.13
CA ALA A 890 2.13 -37.54 19.34
C ALA A 890 2.70 -36.49 18.37
N GLY A 891 4.02 -36.47 18.17
CA GLY A 891 4.68 -35.60 17.20
C GLY A 891 4.23 -35.89 15.76
N SER A 892 4.14 -37.16 15.36
CA SER A 892 3.65 -37.55 14.04
C SER A 892 2.18 -37.20 13.80
N GLN A 893 1.34 -37.28 14.83
CA GLN A 893 -0.07 -36.87 14.74
C GLN A 893 -0.19 -35.35 14.53
N ALA A 894 0.59 -34.55 15.28
CA ALA A 894 0.63 -33.09 15.12
C ALA A 894 1.18 -32.69 13.74
N LEU A 895 2.29 -33.33 13.31
CA LEU A 895 2.89 -33.09 12.00
C LEU A 895 1.93 -33.40 10.84
N MET A 896 1.20 -34.50 10.93
CA MET A 896 0.23 -34.89 9.91
C MET A 896 -0.96 -33.90 9.86
N THR A 897 -1.47 -33.52 11.02
CA THR A 897 -2.60 -32.58 11.12
C THR A 897 -2.21 -31.20 10.60
N ALA A 898 -1.09 -30.67 11.07
CA ALA A 898 -0.57 -29.38 10.62
C ALA A 898 -0.15 -29.43 9.15
N GLY A 899 0.59 -30.44 8.71
CA GLY A 899 1.06 -30.55 7.33
C GLY A 899 -0.07 -30.69 6.31
N LEU A 900 -1.10 -31.50 6.58
CA LEU A 900 -2.26 -31.57 5.68
C LEU A 900 -3.04 -30.26 5.66
N GLY A 901 -3.20 -29.61 6.82
CA GLY A 901 -3.90 -28.33 6.93
C GLY A 901 -3.15 -27.20 6.21
N THR A 902 -1.83 -27.10 6.38
CA THR A 902 -1.02 -26.06 5.74
C THR A 902 -0.98 -26.22 4.20
N VAL A 903 -0.81 -27.44 3.67
CA VAL A 903 -0.82 -27.67 2.23
C VAL A 903 -2.17 -27.31 1.60
N LEU A 904 -3.27 -27.81 2.17
CA LEU A 904 -4.61 -27.53 1.64
C LEU A 904 -4.96 -26.04 1.80
N GLY A 905 -4.57 -25.43 2.92
CA GLY A 905 -4.82 -24.02 3.18
C GLY A 905 -4.04 -23.12 2.23
N SER A 906 -2.76 -23.42 1.97
CA SER A 906 -1.97 -22.65 1.03
C SER A 906 -2.55 -22.69 -0.39
N ILE A 907 -2.95 -23.86 -0.88
CA ILE A 907 -3.62 -23.98 -2.19
C ILE A 907 -4.91 -23.17 -2.22
N ALA A 908 -5.72 -23.27 -1.16
CA ALA A 908 -6.99 -22.57 -1.05
C ALA A 908 -6.87 -21.05 -0.90
N GLY A 909 -5.72 -20.54 -0.43
CA GLY A 909 -5.45 -19.11 -0.33
C GLY A 909 -4.75 -18.53 -1.54
N ILE A 910 -3.73 -19.22 -2.06
CA ILE A 910 -2.93 -18.74 -3.19
C ILE A 910 -3.79 -18.61 -4.46
N ILE A 911 -4.54 -19.65 -4.81
CA ILE A 911 -5.28 -19.67 -6.09
C ILE A 911 -6.30 -18.51 -6.19
N PRO A 912 -7.23 -18.31 -5.23
CA PRO A 912 -8.17 -17.20 -5.32
C PRO A 912 -7.50 -15.83 -5.24
N ALA A 913 -6.41 -15.69 -4.46
CA ALA A 913 -5.70 -14.42 -4.34
C ALA A 913 -5.01 -14.06 -5.67
N LEU A 914 -4.33 -15.01 -6.34
CA LEU A 914 -3.76 -14.80 -7.65
C LEU A 914 -4.83 -14.41 -8.69
N LEU A 915 -5.93 -15.16 -8.74
CA LEU A 915 -7.03 -14.88 -9.66
C LEU A 915 -7.67 -13.51 -9.38
N LEU A 916 -7.75 -13.11 -8.11
CA LEU A 916 -8.28 -11.80 -7.74
C LEU A 916 -7.35 -10.68 -8.22
N VAL A 917 -6.04 -10.79 -7.94
CA VAL A 917 -5.05 -9.79 -8.37
C VAL A 917 -5.07 -9.62 -9.89
N THR A 918 -5.03 -10.72 -10.63
CA THR A 918 -5.00 -10.69 -12.11
C THR A 918 -6.33 -10.24 -12.73
N ALA A 919 -7.46 -10.73 -12.20
CA ALA A 919 -8.76 -10.45 -12.78
C ALA A 919 -9.31 -9.05 -12.46
N THR A 920 -8.85 -8.41 -11.38
CA THR A 920 -9.30 -7.04 -11.01
C THR A 920 -8.31 -5.95 -11.38
N GLY A 921 -7.13 -6.32 -11.93
CA GLY A 921 -6.07 -5.36 -12.22
C GLY A 921 -5.48 -4.68 -10.98
N MET A 922 -5.59 -5.31 -9.79
CA MET A 922 -5.05 -4.77 -8.53
C MET A 922 -3.54 -4.55 -8.59
N ALA A 923 -2.83 -5.40 -9.32
CA ALA A 923 -1.43 -5.25 -9.64
C ALA A 923 -1.19 -5.79 -11.06
N ARG A 924 -0.19 -5.22 -11.75
CA ARG A 924 0.18 -5.66 -13.10
C ARG A 924 0.66 -7.11 -13.13
N THR A 925 1.37 -7.53 -12.08
CA THR A 925 1.87 -8.89 -11.92
C THR A 925 1.44 -9.49 -10.59
N ALA A 926 0.97 -10.74 -10.62
CA ALA A 926 0.65 -11.49 -9.43
C ALA A 926 1.89 -12.28 -8.97
N VAL A 927 2.37 -12.01 -7.77
CA VAL A 927 3.60 -12.57 -7.21
C VAL A 927 3.30 -13.54 -6.07
N VAL A 928 3.97 -14.70 -6.11
CA VAL A 928 3.89 -15.70 -5.04
C VAL A 928 5.18 -15.64 -4.21
N PRO A 929 5.12 -15.26 -2.93
CA PRO A 929 6.30 -15.16 -2.07
C PRO A 929 6.73 -16.56 -1.57
N TRP A 930 7.45 -17.30 -2.42
CA TRP A 930 7.79 -18.70 -2.19
C TRP A 930 8.59 -18.96 -0.90
N LEU A 931 9.49 -18.04 -0.50
CA LEU A 931 10.29 -18.21 0.71
C LEU A 931 9.41 -18.19 1.97
N GLN A 932 8.52 -17.22 2.07
CA GLN A 932 7.59 -17.06 3.19
C GLN A 932 6.56 -18.20 3.23
N LEU A 933 6.08 -18.63 2.07
CA LEU A 933 5.19 -19.79 1.96
C LEU A 933 5.90 -21.09 2.34
N ALA A 934 7.17 -21.28 1.94
CA ALA A 934 7.96 -22.44 2.36
C ALA A 934 8.16 -22.45 3.88
N ALA A 935 8.42 -21.30 4.49
CA ALA A 935 8.48 -21.18 5.94
C ALA A 935 7.15 -21.61 6.59
N LEU A 936 6.00 -21.17 6.08
CA LEU A 936 4.68 -21.58 6.59
C LEU A 936 4.42 -23.08 6.38
N LEU A 937 4.75 -23.62 5.19
CA LEU A 937 4.50 -25.01 4.83
C LEU A 937 5.41 -26.02 5.54
N VAL A 938 6.62 -25.63 5.89
CA VAL A 938 7.64 -26.53 6.45
C VAL A 938 7.90 -26.24 7.93
N ALA A 939 8.21 -25.00 8.29
CA ALA A 939 8.60 -24.67 9.66
C ALA A 939 7.43 -24.84 10.63
N VAL A 940 6.20 -24.45 10.26
CA VAL A 940 5.03 -24.55 11.15
C VAL A 940 4.66 -26.01 11.47
N PRO A 941 4.52 -26.94 10.50
CA PRO A 941 4.28 -28.34 10.82
C PRO A 941 5.41 -28.99 11.63
N LEU A 942 6.68 -28.69 11.29
CA LEU A 942 7.83 -29.24 12.00
C LEU A 942 7.89 -28.75 13.45
N THR A 943 7.71 -27.46 13.68
CA THR A 943 7.67 -26.89 15.04
C THR A 943 6.49 -27.40 15.82
N GLY A 944 5.30 -27.51 15.24
CA GLY A 944 4.11 -28.12 15.84
C GLY A 944 4.34 -29.58 16.24
N GLY A 945 4.97 -30.36 15.36
CA GLY A 945 5.37 -31.74 15.64
C GLY A 945 6.41 -31.87 16.76
N ALA A 946 7.42 -30.99 16.73
CA ALA A 946 8.49 -30.94 17.75
C ALA A 946 7.94 -30.55 19.12
N LEU A 947 7.09 -29.52 19.18
CA LEU A 947 6.42 -29.10 20.42
C LEU A 947 5.53 -30.21 20.98
N ALA A 948 4.72 -30.87 20.14
CA ALA A 948 3.90 -32.00 20.56
C ALA A 948 4.76 -33.15 21.09
N TRP A 949 5.90 -33.46 20.48
CA TRP A 949 6.86 -34.45 20.94
C TRP A 949 7.48 -34.04 22.29
N LEU A 950 7.87 -32.79 22.45
CA LEU A 950 8.56 -32.27 23.64
C LEU A 950 7.61 -32.26 24.86
N PHE A 951 6.38 -31.72 24.69
CA PHE A 951 5.44 -31.54 25.78
C PHE A 951 4.66 -32.80 26.14
N THR A 952 4.78 -33.91 25.39
CA THR A 952 4.19 -35.18 25.74
C THR A 952 4.86 -35.80 26.97
N ARG A 953 4.15 -35.86 28.10
CA ARG A 953 4.69 -36.41 29.36
C ARG A 953 4.97 -37.90 29.20
N ALA A 954 6.22 -38.29 29.42
CA ALA A 954 6.66 -39.69 29.37
C ALA A 954 6.27 -40.50 30.59
N LYS A 955 6.08 -39.88 31.78
CA LYS A 955 5.69 -40.52 33.03
C LYS A 955 4.18 -40.45 33.20
N LEU A 956 3.53 -41.60 33.17
CA LEU A 956 2.11 -41.73 33.54
C LEU A 956 2.01 -42.02 35.03
N PRO A 957 1.15 -41.32 35.78
CA PRO A 957 0.85 -41.73 37.17
C PRO A 957 0.13 -43.07 37.09
N VAL A 958 0.81 -44.11 37.47
CA VAL A 958 0.20 -45.43 37.70
C VAL A 958 -0.61 -45.31 38.99
N SER A 959 -1.87 -44.92 38.91
CA SER A 959 -2.76 -45.07 40.04
C SER A 959 -2.99 -46.58 40.23
N ARG A 960 -2.35 -47.16 41.24
CA ARG A 960 -2.75 -48.42 41.84
C ARG A 960 -4.18 -48.20 42.40
N ARG A 961 -5.20 -48.40 41.60
CA ARG A 961 -6.52 -48.76 42.08
C ARG A 961 -6.57 -50.28 42.13
N GLY A 962 -6.62 -50.76 43.38
CA GLY A 962 -6.53 -52.10 43.68
C GLY A 962 -7.49 -53.01 42.92
N MET A 963 -7.00 -54.16 42.57
CA MET A 963 -7.78 -55.36 42.51
C MET A 963 -8.37 -55.60 43.93
N GLY A 964 -9.65 -55.24 44.06
CA GLY A 964 -10.45 -55.57 45.25
C GLY A 964 -11.78 -56.02 44.71
N THR A 965 -11.95 -57.36 44.72
CA THR A 965 -13.15 -58.20 44.74
C THR A 965 -14.42 -57.64 44.11
#